data_4e3d90881a65c04c95253097838a58f0
#
_entry.id   4e3d90881a65c04c95253097838a58f0
#
_cell.length_a   1.000
_cell.length_b   1.000
_cell.length_c   1.000
_cell.angle_alpha   90.00
_cell.angle_beta   90.00
_cell.angle_gamma   90.00
#
_symmetry.space_group_name_H-M   'P 1'
#
loop_
_entity.id
_entity.type
_entity.pdbx_description
1 polymer ?
#
loop_
_entity_poly.entity_id
_entity_poly.type
_entity_poly.pdbx_seq_one_letter_code
_entity_poly.pdbx_strand_id
1 'polypeptide(L)'
;MTKENEIEINLIEKLKDLKYTYREDIRDRNSLELNFRQKFEALNRVHLTDAEFRRLIDEIVSPDVFASSKRLRARETFMREDGTPLQYTLVNIKDWCKNDYEVINQLRINTSNSHQRYDVILLINGLPVVQIELKALEVSPRRAMQQIVNYKNDTGNGYTNTLLCFIQLFIVSNRGNTLYFANNNNQHFQFNADEQFLPVYQLADINNKKITHLDDFSEKFLAKCTLGEMINKYMVLVANEQKLMVMRPYQIYAVQAIVNCIHENRGNGFIWHTTGSGKTLTSFKASTLLKDNPDIEKCLFVVDRKDLDRQTREEFNKFQDGCVEENTNTETLVRRMLSEDYADKVIVTTIQKLGIALDPDNRKNYKERLEPLSDKRMVFIFDECHRSQFGDNHTAIKEFFPNSQLFGFTGTPIFDQNSTQLIREGEYASYKTTEDVFQKQLHAYTITNAIEDKNVLRFHIDYFKPEGENKPKADESIAKQAIVDAILKKHESATNNRRFNALFATQSINDAIDYYQRFKSALEKMQAENSDYMPLNIACVFSPPTQALAIDNENKNDKNIADIKQLQDDLINEKEDNKQDPEGKKKALIAIIDEYNKQYNSNHTINEFDLYYQDVQQRIKDQKYSNADYPHKNKIDIVIVVDMLLTGFDSKFLNTLYVDKNLKYHGLIQAFSRTNRILNDSKPYGNILDFRQQQDAVDTAIALFSGEKDESKAKEIWLVDPAPKVIEKFEEAVVALQDFMKTNDLSCEPKEVYNLKGDTARINFINRFKEVQRLKTQLDQYTDLSTDQKQLIDTILPEDQLLEFRSSYLETAKKLKEKRDKEGDKTEPAVQELDFEFVLFASTIIDYDYIMGLISKFTHNKPSKQTMSREQLINLLSSSANLMEERDDIAAYIKTLEEGRGLSTEEINNGFQTFKAEKFARELAATAKDHGLETDALKAFVDGIITRMIFDGEQLSDLLAPLELGWKDRTKKELALMEVLVPLLKKLALGHEISGLKAYE
;
A
#
# COMPACT_ATOMS: atom_id res chain seq x y z
N MET A 1 -6.48 32.17 -29.47
CA MET A 1 -5.68 31.11 -28.89
C MET A 1 -6.47 30.52 -27.73
N THR A 2 -6.54 29.21 -27.57
CA THR A 2 -7.09 28.61 -26.36
C THR A 2 -6.13 28.90 -25.21
N LYS A 3 -6.63 29.05 -23.97
CA LYS A 3 -5.81 29.27 -22.78
C LYS A 3 -4.70 28.19 -22.61
N GLU A 4 -4.95 26.95 -23.06
CA GLU A 4 -3.97 25.85 -23.05
C GLU A 4 -2.81 26.09 -24.02
N ASN A 5 -3.08 26.57 -25.23
CA ASN A 5 -2.01 26.90 -26.22
C ASN A 5 -1.05 27.96 -25.71
N GLU A 6 -1.53 28.94 -24.92
CA GLU A 6 -0.66 29.94 -24.32
C GLU A 6 0.30 29.36 -23.29
N ILE A 7 -0.20 28.43 -22.46
CA ILE A 7 0.62 27.70 -21.48
C ILE A 7 1.68 26.86 -22.18
N GLU A 8 1.29 26.18 -23.28
CA GLU A 8 2.20 25.37 -24.08
C GLU A 8 3.34 26.18 -24.71
N ILE A 9 3.02 27.32 -25.32
CA ILE A 9 4.04 28.20 -25.92
C ILE A 9 5.00 28.70 -24.84
N ASN A 10 4.50 29.16 -23.69
CA ASN A 10 5.32 29.64 -22.59
C ASN A 10 6.24 28.51 -22.05
N LEU A 11 5.75 27.30 -21.94
CA LEU A 11 6.57 26.17 -21.52
C LEU A 11 7.69 25.86 -22.52
N ILE A 12 7.38 25.88 -23.84
CA ILE A 12 8.40 25.66 -24.89
C ILE A 12 9.49 26.74 -24.82
N GLU A 13 9.12 28.00 -24.64
CA GLU A 13 10.12 29.08 -24.49
C GLU A 13 10.98 28.88 -23.23
N LYS A 14 10.36 28.50 -22.10
CA LYS A 14 11.12 28.15 -20.88
C LYS A 14 12.08 27.00 -21.10
N LEU A 15 11.68 25.98 -21.85
CA LEU A 15 12.55 24.84 -22.19
C LEU A 15 13.72 25.23 -23.12
N LYS A 16 13.50 26.17 -24.04
CA LYS A 16 14.59 26.76 -24.85
C LYS A 16 15.61 27.46 -23.96
N ASP A 17 15.14 28.23 -22.97
CA ASP A 17 16.02 28.88 -21.98
C ASP A 17 16.85 27.82 -21.20
N LEU A 18 16.27 26.67 -20.90
CA LEU A 18 16.93 25.52 -20.30
C LEU A 18 17.81 24.74 -21.29
N LYS A 19 18.01 25.28 -22.51
CA LYS A 19 18.89 24.73 -23.57
C LYS A 19 18.35 23.45 -24.24
N TYR A 20 17.04 23.24 -24.24
CA TYR A 20 16.43 22.24 -25.12
C TYR A 20 16.39 22.77 -26.54
N THR A 21 16.58 21.89 -27.50
CA THR A 21 16.39 22.19 -28.92
C THR A 21 14.93 21.97 -29.29
N TYR A 22 14.21 23.04 -29.61
CA TYR A 22 12.83 22.90 -30.08
C TYR A 22 12.80 22.41 -31.54
N ARG A 23 12.06 21.33 -31.78
CA ARG A 23 11.91 20.67 -33.07
C ARG A 23 10.47 20.82 -33.58
N GLU A 24 10.21 21.92 -34.24
CA GLU A 24 8.92 22.21 -34.85
C GLU A 24 8.57 21.29 -36.03
N ASP A 25 9.59 20.71 -36.65
CA ASP A 25 9.50 19.80 -37.79
C ASP A 25 9.02 18.38 -37.43
N ILE A 26 9.01 18.00 -36.17
CA ILE A 26 8.61 16.66 -35.70
C ILE A 26 7.16 16.69 -35.21
N ARG A 27 6.22 16.23 -36.09
CA ARG A 27 4.77 16.23 -35.82
C ARG A 27 4.10 14.89 -36.01
N ASP A 28 4.80 13.91 -36.57
CA ASP A 28 4.30 12.57 -36.86
C ASP A 28 5.32 11.48 -36.52
N ARG A 29 4.87 10.24 -36.62
CA ARG A 29 5.69 9.06 -36.32
C ARG A 29 6.95 8.98 -37.16
N ASN A 30 6.85 9.23 -38.47
CA ASN A 30 7.97 9.07 -39.39
C ASN A 30 9.09 10.07 -39.10
N SER A 31 8.73 11.35 -38.88
CA SER A 31 9.70 12.38 -38.52
C SER A 31 10.38 12.11 -37.15
N LEU A 32 9.63 11.54 -36.18
CA LEU A 32 10.17 11.12 -34.89
C LEU A 32 11.18 9.98 -35.04
N GLU A 33 10.83 8.91 -35.79
CA GLU A 33 11.71 7.78 -36.02
C GLU A 33 12.97 8.18 -36.82
N LEU A 34 12.85 9.08 -37.80
CA LEU A 34 13.99 9.60 -38.55
C LEU A 34 14.95 10.42 -37.65
N ASN A 35 14.41 11.26 -36.76
CA ASN A 35 15.22 11.98 -35.78
C ASN A 35 15.95 11.01 -34.83
N PHE A 36 15.26 10.00 -34.33
CA PHE A 36 15.88 8.97 -33.50
C PHE A 36 17.02 8.26 -34.24
N ARG A 37 16.84 7.87 -35.50
CA ARG A 37 17.88 7.25 -36.32
C ARG A 37 19.14 8.11 -36.35
N GLN A 38 19.01 9.40 -36.67
CA GLN A 38 20.15 10.32 -36.76
C GLN A 38 20.89 10.43 -35.43
N LYS A 39 20.17 10.53 -34.31
CA LYS A 39 20.78 10.60 -32.97
C LYS A 39 21.42 9.29 -32.55
N PHE A 40 20.78 8.15 -32.84
CA PHE A 40 21.30 6.82 -32.56
C PHE A 40 22.62 6.55 -33.30
N GLU A 41 22.65 6.85 -34.63
CA GLU A 41 23.84 6.68 -35.46
C GLU A 41 25.01 7.57 -34.97
N ALA A 42 24.72 8.81 -34.59
CA ALA A 42 25.70 9.74 -34.04
C ALA A 42 26.24 9.28 -32.69
N LEU A 43 25.37 8.84 -31.77
CA LEU A 43 25.76 8.35 -30.43
C LEU A 43 26.65 7.12 -30.50
N ASN A 44 26.26 6.15 -31.33
CA ASN A 44 26.95 4.86 -31.45
C ASN A 44 28.04 4.83 -32.55
N ARG A 45 28.23 5.94 -33.27
CA ARG A 45 29.21 6.09 -34.34
C ARG A 45 29.07 4.99 -35.39
N VAL A 46 27.86 4.73 -35.82
CA VAL A 46 27.48 3.72 -36.79
C VAL A 46 26.57 4.34 -37.85
N HIS A 47 26.56 3.71 -39.02
CA HIS A 47 25.55 4.00 -40.07
C HIS A 47 24.77 2.72 -40.33
N LEU A 48 23.44 2.79 -40.24
CA LEU A 48 22.54 1.66 -40.42
C LEU A 48 21.92 1.70 -41.81
N THR A 49 21.78 0.54 -42.46
CA THR A 49 20.91 0.43 -43.64
C THR A 49 19.45 0.62 -43.23
N ASP A 50 18.57 0.87 -44.20
CA ASP A 50 17.12 1.01 -43.91
C ASP A 50 16.53 -0.30 -43.37
N ALA A 51 17.04 -1.44 -43.81
CA ALA A 51 16.61 -2.74 -43.26
C ALA A 51 17.12 -2.98 -41.85
N GLU A 52 18.38 -2.63 -41.58
CA GLU A 52 18.93 -2.70 -40.20
C GLU A 52 18.16 -1.77 -39.24
N PHE A 53 17.86 -0.55 -39.69
CA PHE A 53 17.11 0.39 -38.82
C PHE A 53 15.70 -0.11 -38.52
N ARG A 54 14.96 -0.66 -39.50
CA ARG A 54 13.64 -1.25 -39.29
C ARG A 54 13.70 -2.38 -38.26
N ARG A 55 14.65 -3.32 -38.43
CA ARG A 55 14.87 -4.41 -37.45
C ARG A 55 15.23 -3.89 -36.06
N LEU A 56 16.04 -2.86 -35.97
CA LEU A 56 16.37 -2.22 -34.71
C LEU A 56 15.09 -1.66 -34.05
N ILE A 57 14.25 -0.95 -34.78
CA ILE A 57 12.97 -0.43 -34.26
C ILE A 57 12.08 -1.58 -33.78
N ASP A 58 11.94 -2.63 -34.58
CA ASP A 58 11.13 -3.80 -34.21
C ASP A 58 11.67 -4.51 -32.95
N GLU A 59 12.98 -4.49 -32.75
CA GLU A 59 13.63 -5.08 -31.56
C GLU A 59 13.48 -4.22 -30.31
N ILE A 60 13.65 -2.88 -30.42
CA ILE A 60 13.66 -2.00 -29.25
C ILE A 60 12.26 -1.57 -28.80
N VAL A 61 11.29 -1.49 -29.69
CA VAL A 61 9.91 -1.12 -29.36
C VAL A 61 9.20 -2.30 -28.73
N SER A 62 8.68 -2.10 -27.53
CA SER A 62 7.96 -3.12 -26.76
C SER A 62 6.74 -2.48 -26.07
N PRO A 63 5.58 -3.14 -26.07
CA PRO A 63 4.44 -2.66 -25.28
C PRO A 63 4.70 -2.72 -23.78
N ASP A 64 5.71 -3.46 -23.34
CA ASP A 64 6.14 -3.54 -21.93
C ASP A 64 7.00 -2.34 -21.56
N VAL A 65 6.42 -1.42 -20.78
CA VAL A 65 7.08 -0.20 -20.28
C VAL A 65 8.28 -0.53 -19.38
N PHE A 66 8.19 -1.60 -18.59
CA PHE A 66 9.29 -2.01 -17.72
C PHE A 66 10.49 -2.50 -18.53
N ALA A 67 10.26 -3.35 -19.52
CA ALA A 67 11.30 -3.83 -20.44
C ALA A 67 11.96 -2.67 -21.22
N SER A 68 11.16 -1.73 -21.73
CA SER A 68 11.65 -0.53 -22.43
C SER A 68 12.50 0.35 -21.50
N SER A 69 12.07 0.50 -20.23
CA SER A 69 12.81 1.26 -19.23
C SER A 69 14.16 0.61 -18.86
N LYS A 70 14.21 -0.72 -18.77
CA LYS A 70 15.44 -1.48 -18.55
C LYS A 70 16.41 -1.31 -19.72
N ARG A 71 15.91 -1.44 -20.94
CA ARG A 71 16.68 -1.27 -22.18
C ARG A 71 17.26 0.15 -22.32
N LEU A 72 16.52 1.19 -21.93
CA LEU A 72 17.00 2.57 -21.94
C LEU A 72 18.28 2.77 -21.11
N ARG A 73 18.48 1.92 -20.10
CA ARG A 73 19.60 2.00 -19.13
C ARG A 73 20.69 0.95 -19.37
N ALA A 74 20.52 0.12 -20.39
CA ALA A 74 21.43 -0.99 -20.68
C ALA A 74 22.34 -0.71 -21.88
N ARG A 75 23.40 -1.50 -21.99
CA ARG A 75 24.15 -1.70 -23.21
C ARG A 75 23.63 -2.99 -23.84
N GLU A 76 23.19 -2.91 -25.10
CA GLU A 76 22.59 -4.00 -25.85
C GLU A 76 23.44 -4.39 -27.05
N THR A 77 23.16 -5.53 -27.67
CA THR A 77 23.87 -6.03 -28.83
C THR A 77 22.87 -6.25 -29.96
N PHE A 78 23.11 -5.66 -31.13
CA PHE A 78 22.33 -5.82 -32.34
C PHE A 78 23.16 -6.53 -33.41
N MET A 79 22.61 -7.56 -34.05
CA MET A 79 23.30 -8.27 -35.14
C MET A 79 23.06 -7.55 -36.48
N ARG A 80 24.15 -7.08 -37.09
CA ARG A 80 24.10 -6.42 -38.41
C ARG A 80 23.81 -7.38 -39.56
N GLU A 81 23.52 -6.85 -40.75
CA GLU A 81 23.26 -7.67 -41.96
C GLU A 81 24.46 -8.48 -42.38
N ASP A 82 25.67 -7.98 -42.15
CA ASP A 82 26.94 -8.67 -42.41
C ASP A 82 27.31 -9.71 -41.34
N GLY A 83 26.47 -9.93 -40.35
CA GLY A 83 26.69 -10.88 -39.25
C GLY A 83 27.61 -10.37 -38.15
N THR A 84 28.05 -9.12 -38.20
CA THR A 84 28.87 -8.52 -37.10
C THR A 84 27.98 -8.00 -35.96
N PRO A 85 28.36 -8.19 -34.69
CA PRO A 85 27.62 -7.66 -33.55
C PRO A 85 27.93 -6.17 -33.35
N LEU A 86 26.89 -5.33 -33.28
CA LEU A 86 26.96 -3.93 -32.89
C LEU A 86 26.58 -3.79 -31.41
N GLN A 87 27.53 -3.38 -30.61
CA GLN A 87 27.27 -2.98 -29.21
C GLN A 87 26.75 -1.56 -29.21
N TYR A 88 25.55 -1.33 -28.70
CA TYR A 88 24.93 -0.01 -28.70
C TYR A 88 24.36 0.40 -27.34
N THR A 89 24.13 1.69 -27.19
CA THR A 89 23.36 2.29 -26.12
C THR A 89 22.34 3.26 -26.70
N LEU A 90 21.20 3.39 -26.05
CA LEU A 90 20.16 4.35 -26.46
C LEU A 90 20.41 5.77 -25.95
N VAL A 91 21.13 5.86 -24.82
CA VAL A 91 21.54 7.13 -24.21
C VAL A 91 22.99 7.02 -23.72
N ASN A 92 23.64 8.17 -23.48
CA ASN A 92 24.90 8.18 -22.76
C ASN A 92 24.66 7.81 -21.29
N ILE A 93 24.84 6.53 -20.95
CA ILE A 93 24.54 5.95 -19.63
C ILE A 93 25.49 6.51 -18.55
N LYS A 94 26.74 6.83 -18.93
CA LYS A 94 27.77 7.31 -17.98
C LYS A 94 27.54 8.76 -17.56
N ASP A 95 27.09 9.59 -18.48
CA ASP A 95 26.89 11.02 -18.27
C ASP A 95 25.62 11.48 -18.99
N TRP A 96 24.51 11.46 -18.26
CA TRP A 96 23.20 11.83 -18.81
C TRP A 96 23.14 13.30 -19.25
N CYS A 97 23.97 14.17 -18.66
CA CYS A 97 24.02 15.58 -19.07
C CYS A 97 24.55 15.77 -20.50
N LYS A 98 25.33 14.80 -21.02
CA LYS A 98 25.91 14.84 -22.36
C LYS A 98 25.01 14.29 -23.46
N ASN A 99 23.78 13.93 -23.14
CA ASN A 99 22.80 13.57 -24.15
C ASN A 99 22.23 14.80 -24.86
N ASP A 100 21.66 14.60 -26.04
CA ASP A 100 20.90 15.63 -26.75
C ASP A 100 19.48 15.71 -26.21
N TYR A 101 19.11 16.90 -25.75
CA TYR A 101 17.77 17.16 -25.21
C TYR A 101 16.98 18.03 -26.20
N GLU A 102 15.83 17.50 -26.61
CA GLU A 102 14.94 18.16 -27.58
C GLU A 102 13.53 18.24 -26.99
N VAL A 103 12.75 19.21 -27.46
CA VAL A 103 11.32 19.34 -27.13
C VAL A 103 10.51 19.38 -28.43
N ILE A 104 9.44 18.61 -28.46
CA ILE A 104 8.44 18.59 -29.53
C ILE A 104 7.07 18.83 -28.93
N ASN A 105 6.12 19.27 -29.74
CA ASN A 105 4.74 19.45 -29.31
C ASN A 105 3.76 19.02 -30.39
N GLN A 106 2.50 18.77 -29.97
CA GLN A 106 1.39 18.47 -30.87
C GLN A 106 1.65 17.25 -31.78
N LEU A 107 2.40 16.26 -31.26
CA LEU A 107 2.70 15.01 -31.97
C LEU A 107 1.44 14.21 -32.24
N ARG A 108 1.29 13.64 -33.45
CA ARG A 108 0.26 12.69 -33.84
C ARG A 108 0.90 11.42 -34.35
N ILE A 109 0.61 10.27 -33.71
CA ILE A 109 1.20 8.99 -34.08
C ILE A 109 0.42 8.33 -35.21
N ASN A 110 -0.91 8.29 -35.11
CA ASN A 110 -1.76 7.68 -36.11
C ASN A 110 -2.91 8.63 -36.50
N THR A 111 -2.81 9.17 -37.73
CA THR A 111 -3.78 10.14 -38.21
C THR A 111 -5.00 9.49 -38.89
N SER A 112 -4.93 8.17 -39.21
CA SER A 112 -6.00 7.44 -39.88
C SER A 112 -7.05 6.91 -38.90
N ASN A 113 -6.64 6.47 -37.71
CA ASN A 113 -7.48 5.75 -36.78
C ASN A 113 -7.65 6.46 -35.44
N SER A 114 -6.93 7.55 -35.20
CA SER A 114 -6.99 8.31 -33.94
C SER A 114 -6.83 9.81 -34.22
N HIS A 115 -7.60 10.62 -33.50
CA HIS A 115 -7.48 12.09 -33.52
C HIS A 115 -6.62 12.62 -32.36
N GLN A 116 -6.00 11.74 -31.59
CA GLN A 116 -5.26 12.11 -30.40
C GLN A 116 -3.98 12.86 -30.74
N ARG A 117 -3.67 13.85 -29.90
CA ARG A 117 -2.56 14.77 -30.06
C ARG A 117 -1.96 15.01 -28.69
N TYR A 118 -0.65 14.83 -28.58
CA TYR A 118 0.10 15.00 -27.33
C TYR A 118 0.62 16.41 -27.23
N ASP A 119 0.41 17.08 -26.08
CA ASP A 119 0.73 18.51 -25.94
C ASP A 119 2.23 18.78 -26.07
N VAL A 120 3.04 18.28 -25.14
CA VAL A 120 4.51 18.47 -25.16
C VAL A 120 5.20 17.15 -24.82
N ILE A 121 6.24 16.82 -25.58
CA ILE A 121 7.10 15.64 -25.33
C ILE A 121 8.55 16.07 -25.28
N LEU A 122 9.29 15.62 -24.27
CA LEU A 122 10.72 15.77 -24.16
C LEU A 122 11.43 14.54 -24.69
N LEU A 123 12.41 14.78 -25.56
CA LEU A 123 13.23 13.73 -26.14
C LEU A 123 14.65 13.74 -25.56
N ILE A 124 15.21 12.57 -25.35
CA ILE A 124 16.65 12.37 -25.09
C ILE A 124 17.21 11.52 -26.23
N ASN A 125 18.16 12.04 -26.99
CA ASN A 125 18.71 11.41 -28.21
C ASN A 125 17.61 10.94 -29.17
N GLY A 126 16.56 11.75 -29.35
CA GLY A 126 15.44 11.44 -30.22
C GLY A 126 14.40 10.48 -29.62
N LEU A 127 14.62 9.90 -28.43
CA LEU A 127 13.66 9.03 -27.73
C LEU A 127 12.73 9.84 -26.83
N PRO A 128 11.41 9.65 -26.92
CA PRO A 128 10.45 10.22 -25.98
C PRO A 128 10.67 9.70 -24.56
N VAL A 129 10.95 10.59 -23.60
CA VAL A 129 11.21 10.19 -22.21
C VAL A 129 10.26 10.82 -21.22
N VAL A 130 9.67 11.98 -21.53
CA VAL A 130 8.69 12.67 -20.71
C VAL A 130 7.56 13.16 -21.59
N GLN A 131 6.33 12.92 -21.16
CA GLN A 131 5.13 13.52 -21.76
C GLN A 131 4.51 14.48 -20.75
N ILE A 132 4.17 15.68 -21.23
CA ILE A 132 3.57 16.75 -20.45
C ILE A 132 2.20 17.05 -21.05
N GLU A 133 1.16 16.93 -20.26
CA GLU A 133 -0.22 17.26 -20.64
C GLU A 133 -0.67 18.51 -19.89
N LEU A 134 -1.21 19.45 -20.61
CA LEU A 134 -1.58 20.76 -20.12
C LEU A 134 -3.09 20.94 -20.06
N LYS A 135 -3.56 21.69 -19.08
CA LYS A 135 -4.96 22.06 -18.93
C LYS A 135 -5.07 23.57 -18.67
N ALA A 136 -6.22 24.15 -18.99
CA ALA A 136 -6.52 25.52 -18.64
C ALA A 136 -6.42 25.74 -17.12
N LEU A 137 -6.10 26.96 -16.69
CA LEU A 137 -5.87 27.29 -15.28
C LEU A 137 -7.01 26.90 -14.35
N GLU A 138 -8.24 26.93 -14.85
CA GLU A 138 -9.47 26.62 -14.12
C GLU A 138 -9.73 25.12 -13.99
N VAL A 139 -8.97 24.28 -14.73
CA VAL A 139 -9.15 22.84 -14.80
C VAL A 139 -8.12 22.14 -13.93
N SER A 140 -8.53 21.16 -13.14
CA SER A 140 -7.61 20.34 -12.35
C SER A 140 -6.62 19.58 -13.26
N PRO A 141 -5.31 19.63 -12.98
CA PRO A 141 -4.32 18.85 -13.76
C PRO A 141 -4.55 17.33 -13.65
N ARG A 142 -5.22 16.84 -12.61
CA ARG A 142 -5.57 15.41 -12.48
C ARG A 142 -6.44 14.90 -13.62
N ARG A 143 -7.15 15.78 -14.29
CA ARG A 143 -7.93 15.45 -15.47
C ARG A 143 -7.06 14.98 -16.64
N ALA A 144 -5.89 15.59 -16.81
CA ALA A 144 -4.93 15.15 -17.81
C ALA A 144 -4.44 13.70 -17.56
N MET A 145 -4.49 13.22 -16.31
CA MET A 145 -4.16 11.82 -15.99
C MET A 145 -5.13 10.84 -16.65
N GLN A 146 -6.44 11.11 -16.63
CA GLN A 146 -7.42 10.27 -17.31
C GLN A 146 -7.22 10.29 -18.83
N GLN A 147 -6.85 11.44 -19.38
CA GLN A 147 -6.51 11.56 -20.79
C GLN A 147 -5.32 10.66 -21.16
N ILE A 148 -4.28 10.64 -20.35
CA ILE A 148 -3.11 9.76 -20.52
C ILE A 148 -3.51 8.28 -20.45
N VAL A 149 -4.38 7.89 -19.50
CA VAL A 149 -4.92 6.51 -19.45
C VAL A 149 -5.66 6.16 -20.73
N ASN A 150 -6.48 7.06 -21.25
CA ASN A 150 -7.20 6.86 -22.51
C ASN A 150 -6.25 6.71 -23.71
N TYR A 151 -5.16 7.49 -23.73
CA TYR A 151 -4.12 7.36 -24.79
C TYR A 151 -3.46 5.98 -24.77
N LYS A 152 -3.15 5.46 -23.60
CA LYS A 152 -2.53 4.13 -23.46
C LYS A 152 -3.47 2.99 -23.81
N ASN A 153 -4.77 3.14 -23.56
CA ASN A 153 -5.80 2.12 -23.81
C ASN A 153 -6.36 2.17 -25.25
N ASP A 154 -6.06 3.21 -26.01
CA ASP A 154 -6.50 3.33 -27.40
C ASP A 154 -5.64 2.45 -28.30
N THR A 155 -6.12 1.24 -28.59
CA THR A 155 -5.44 0.29 -29.48
C THR A 155 -5.28 0.80 -30.91
N GLY A 156 -6.17 1.69 -31.36
CA GLY A 156 -6.09 2.33 -32.69
C GLY A 156 -4.94 3.34 -32.80
N ASN A 157 -4.51 3.90 -31.69
CA ASN A 157 -3.43 4.90 -31.66
C ASN A 157 -2.03 4.27 -31.72
N GLY A 158 -1.86 3.02 -31.28
CA GLY A 158 -0.58 2.32 -31.28
C GLY A 158 0.46 2.92 -30.32
N TYR A 159 0.02 3.61 -29.27
CA TYR A 159 0.89 4.34 -28.33
C TYR A 159 2.04 3.48 -27.79
N THR A 160 1.74 2.28 -27.31
CA THR A 160 2.73 1.37 -26.71
C THR A 160 3.57 0.62 -27.76
N ASN A 161 3.17 0.63 -29.02
CA ASN A 161 3.86 -0.04 -30.14
C ASN A 161 4.67 0.95 -31.01
N THR A 162 5.11 2.03 -30.42
CA THR A 162 5.94 3.08 -31.05
C THR A 162 7.05 3.51 -30.08
N LEU A 163 7.90 4.44 -30.48
CA LEU A 163 8.95 5.00 -29.60
C LEU A 163 8.40 5.64 -28.30
N LEU A 164 7.07 5.89 -28.21
CA LEU A 164 6.43 6.35 -26.98
C LEU A 164 6.50 5.31 -25.84
N CYS A 165 6.82 4.05 -26.12
CA CYS A 165 7.09 3.03 -25.10
C CYS A 165 8.25 3.40 -24.16
N PHE A 166 9.13 4.33 -24.57
CA PHE A 166 10.25 4.81 -23.75
C PHE A 166 9.90 5.95 -22.79
N ILE A 167 8.67 6.46 -22.81
CA ILE A 167 8.24 7.46 -21.82
C ILE A 167 8.40 6.89 -20.41
N GLN A 168 9.15 7.61 -19.59
CA GLN A 168 9.45 7.24 -18.20
C GLN A 168 8.54 7.98 -17.23
N LEU A 169 8.26 9.24 -17.50
CA LEU A 169 7.54 10.15 -16.61
C LEU A 169 6.40 10.85 -17.37
N PHE A 170 5.30 11.01 -16.66
CA PHE A 170 4.24 11.94 -17.03
C PHE A 170 4.26 13.16 -16.13
N ILE A 171 3.99 14.30 -16.71
CA ILE A 171 3.80 15.58 -16.01
C ILE A 171 2.45 16.12 -16.43
N VAL A 172 1.64 16.52 -15.47
CA VAL A 172 0.34 17.15 -15.73
C VAL A 172 0.28 18.50 -15.03
N SER A 173 -0.15 19.53 -15.74
CA SER A 173 -0.14 20.90 -15.22
C SER A 173 -1.30 21.74 -15.76
N ASN A 174 -1.80 22.65 -14.90
CA ASN A 174 -2.66 23.76 -15.31
C ASN A 174 -1.97 25.13 -15.11
N ARG A 175 -0.62 25.14 -15.16
CA ARG A 175 0.27 26.25 -14.85
C ARG A 175 0.42 26.52 -13.34
N GLY A 176 -0.66 26.64 -12.57
CA GLY A 176 -0.62 26.93 -11.13
C GLY A 176 -0.31 25.71 -10.28
N ASN A 177 -0.69 24.54 -10.76
CA ASN A 177 -0.45 23.26 -10.07
C ASN A 177 0.14 22.22 -11.04
N THR A 178 1.29 21.70 -10.68
CA THR A 178 2.05 20.73 -11.48
C THR A 178 2.29 19.48 -10.69
N LEU A 179 1.94 18.34 -11.28
CA LEU A 179 2.10 16.99 -10.70
C LEU A 179 2.95 16.14 -11.65
N TYR A 180 3.68 15.16 -11.09
CA TYR A 180 4.42 14.20 -11.88
C TYR A 180 4.29 12.78 -11.32
N PHE A 181 4.42 11.78 -12.20
CA PHE A 181 4.31 10.36 -11.84
C PHE A 181 5.01 9.47 -12.86
N ALA A 182 5.34 8.24 -12.46
CA ALA A 182 6.00 7.28 -13.32
C ALA A 182 5.03 6.66 -14.33
N ASN A 183 5.54 6.36 -15.53
CA ASN A 183 4.83 5.51 -16.47
C ASN A 183 4.90 4.05 -16.01
N ASN A 184 3.87 3.26 -16.32
CA ASN A 184 3.78 1.85 -15.98
C ASN A 184 2.97 1.06 -17.02
N ASN A 185 3.04 -0.26 -16.99
CA ASN A 185 2.14 -1.15 -17.70
C ASN A 185 0.69 -0.98 -17.20
N ASN A 186 -0.30 -1.33 -18.04
CA ASN A 186 -1.72 -1.08 -17.75
C ASN A 186 -2.18 -1.67 -16.42
N GLN A 187 -1.65 -2.83 -16.02
CA GLN A 187 -1.96 -3.44 -14.72
C GLN A 187 -1.62 -2.55 -13.50
N HIS A 188 -0.64 -1.64 -13.64
CA HIS A 188 -0.23 -0.68 -12.63
C HIS A 188 -0.65 0.76 -12.96
N PHE A 189 -1.48 0.92 -14.01
CA PHE A 189 -1.90 2.22 -14.53
C PHE A 189 -3.43 2.32 -14.62
N GLN A 190 -4.13 1.65 -13.70
CA GLN A 190 -5.59 1.61 -13.62
C GLN A 190 -6.06 2.13 -12.26
N PHE A 191 -7.31 2.59 -12.22
CA PHE A 191 -7.99 2.85 -10.97
C PHE A 191 -8.20 1.55 -10.20
N ASN A 192 -7.82 1.59 -8.93
CA ASN A 192 -8.16 0.57 -7.95
C ASN A 192 -9.12 1.19 -6.93
N ALA A 193 -10.26 0.57 -6.70
CA ALA A 193 -11.25 1.01 -5.72
C ALA A 193 -10.71 0.99 -4.27
N ASP A 194 -9.74 0.11 -3.98
CA ASP A 194 -9.13 -0.06 -2.66
C ASP A 194 -7.94 0.88 -2.43
N GLU A 195 -7.41 1.52 -3.47
CA GLU A 195 -6.25 2.41 -3.40
C GLU A 195 -6.51 3.71 -4.16
N GLN A 196 -5.80 4.76 -3.78
CA GLN A 196 -5.78 5.98 -4.59
C GLN A 196 -5.18 5.69 -5.97
N PHE A 197 -5.76 6.34 -6.98
CA PHE A 197 -5.24 6.26 -8.34
C PHE A 197 -3.81 6.77 -8.38
N LEU A 198 -2.93 6.02 -8.96
CA LEU A 198 -1.51 6.28 -9.20
C LEU A 198 -0.83 7.23 -8.18
N PRO A 199 0.29 6.86 -7.63
CA PRO A 199 1.04 7.77 -6.78
C PRO A 199 1.53 8.96 -7.60
N VAL A 200 0.88 10.11 -7.45
CA VAL A 200 1.27 11.40 -8.05
C VAL A 200 1.93 12.27 -7.01
N TYR A 201 2.93 13.03 -7.43
CA TYR A 201 3.74 13.83 -6.53
C TYR A 201 3.79 15.27 -6.98
N GLN A 202 3.84 16.17 -6.01
CA GLN A 202 4.25 17.57 -6.20
C GLN A 202 5.76 17.67 -5.94
N LEU A 203 6.44 18.51 -6.70
CA LEU A 203 7.82 18.86 -6.40
C LEU A 203 7.87 19.67 -5.09
N ALA A 204 8.92 19.47 -4.31
CA ALA A 204 9.18 20.25 -3.11
C ALA A 204 10.68 20.59 -3.04
N ASP A 205 11.04 21.62 -2.29
CA ASP A 205 12.43 21.95 -1.96
C ASP A 205 12.92 21.11 -0.76
N ILE A 206 14.16 21.31 -0.36
CA ILE A 206 14.81 20.60 0.75
C ILE A 206 14.08 20.80 2.11
N ASN A 207 13.34 21.89 2.26
CA ASN A 207 12.55 22.19 3.45
C ASN A 207 11.09 21.72 3.32
N ASN A 208 10.80 20.88 2.34
CA ASN A 208 9.48 20.36 2.00
C ASN A 208 8.45 21.42 1.55
N LYS A 209 8.92 22.62 1.16
CA LYS A 209 8.05 23.66 0.60
C LYS A 209 7.67 23.29 -0.84
N LYS A 210 6.37 23.22 -1.13
CA LYS A 210 5.85 22.80 -2.44
C LYS A 210 6.19 23.80 -3.54
N ILE A 211 6.55 23.27 -4.70
CA ILE A 211 6.84 23.98 -5.95
C ILE A 211 5.76 23.56 -6.94
N THR A 212 4.70 24.35 -7.01
CA THR A 212 3.50 24.00 -7.77
C THR A 212 3.43 24.66 -9.12
N HIS A 213 3.97 25.87 -9.26
CA HIS A 213 3.92 26.64 -10.52
C HIS A 213 4.80 25.99 -11.59
N LEU A 214 4.28 25.87 -12.82
CA LEU A 214 4.93 25.18 -13.92
C LEU A 214 6.30 25.75 -14.28
N ASP A 215 6.47 27.08 -14.22
CA ASP A 215 7.73 27.73 -14.57
C ASP A 215 8.84 27.38 -13.55
N ASP A 216 8.52 27.44 -12.25
CA ASP A 216 9.45 27.06 -11.17
C ASP A 216 9.74 25.56 -11.18
N PHE A 217 8.72 24.76 -11.43
CA PHE A 217 8.86 23.31 -11.63
C PHE A 217 9.82 23.02 -12.79
N SER A 218 9.62 23.69 -13.94
CA SER A 218 10.45 23.47 -15.13
C SER A 218 11.91 23.82 -14.85
N GLU A 219 12.18 24.93 -14.20
CA GLU A 219 13.53 25.36 -13.85
C GLU A 219 14.26 24.36 -12.95
N LYS A 220 13.58 23.83 -11.96
CA LYS A 220 14.20 22.93 -10.96
C LYS A 220 14.19 21.46 -11.37
N PHE A 221 13.15 21.00 -12.06
CA PHE A 221 12.99 19.58 -12.39
C PHE A 221 13.41 19.24 -13.82
N LEU A 222 13.12 20.13 -14.79
CA LEU A 222 13.38 19.88 -16.21
C LEU A 222 14.74 20.39 -16.68
N ALA A 223 15.58 21.01 -15.82
CA ALA A 223 16.97 21.23 -16.16
C ALA A 223 17.64 19.93 -16.60
N LYS A 224 18.39 19.95 -17.71
CA LYS A 224 18.90 18.71 -18.39
C LYS A 224 19.53 17.70 -17.45
N CYS A 225 20.46 18.16 -16.60
CA CYS A 225 21.15 17.26 -15.68
C CYS A 225 20.21 16.73 -14.60
N THR A 226 19.32 17.56 -14.07
CA THR A 226 18.33 17.15 -13.05
C THR A 226 17.35 16.10 -13.61
N LEU A 227 16.83 16.35 -14.82
CA LEU A 227 15.95 15.36 -15.47
C LEU A 227 16.69 14.05 -15.77
N GLY A 228 17.92 14.14 -16.28
CA GLY A 228 18.75 12.96 -16.53
C GLY A 228 19.03 12.17 -15.24
N GLU A 229 19.37 12.84 -14.14
CA GLU A 229 19.53 12.19 -12.83
C GLU A 229 18.24 11.60 -12.29
N MET A 230 17.11 12.30 -12.45
CA MET A 230 15.80 11.79 -12.05
C MET A 230 15.52 10.46 -12.73
N ILE A 231 15.69 10.38 -14.04
CA ILE A 231 15.43 9.15 -14.79
C ILE A 231 16.45 8.06 -14.42
N ASN A 232 17.73 8.37 -14.34
CA ASN A 232 18.78 7.38 -14.12
C ASN A 232 18.91 6.95 -12.65
N LYS A 233 18.96 7.93 -11.73
CA LYS A 233 19.30 7.68 -10.32
C LYS A 233 18.07 7.51 -9.44
N TYR A 234 16.99 8.28 -9.68
CA TYR A 234 15.85 8.39 -8.73
C TYR A 234 14.56 7.74 -9.22
N MET A 235 14.59 7.10 -10.38
CA MET A 235 13.58 6.09 -10.73
C MET A 235 14.08 4.71 -10.29
N VAL A 236 13.17 3.90 -9.77
CA VAL A 236 13.41 2.55 -9.29
C VAL A 236 12.60 1.56 -10.11
N LEU A 237 13.28 0.56 -10.65
CA LEU A 237 12.68 -0.53 -11.40
C LEU A 237 12.40 -1.68 -10.42
N VAL A 238 11.13 -1.88 -10.08
CA VAL A 238 10.69 -2.94 -9.18
C VAL A 238 10.54 -4.23 -10.00
N ALA A 239 11.57 -5.09 -9.94
CA ALA A 239 11.70 -6.24 -10.84
C ALA A 239 10.57 -7.26 -10.66
N ASN A 240 10.21 -7.62 -9.43
CA ASN A 240 9.20 -8.63 -9.13
C ASN A 240 7.78 -8.20 -9.55
N GLU A 241 7.49 -6.90 -9.49
CA GLU A 241 6.19 -6.33 -9.89
C GLU A 241 6.20 -5.81 -11.33
N GLN A 242 7.35 -5.80 -12.01
CA GLN A 242 7.55 -5.14 -13.31
C GLN A 242 6.98 -3.72 -13.35
N LYS A 243 7.30 -2.96 -12.30
CA LYS A 243 6.77 -1.63 -12.02
C LYS A 243 7.85 -0.58 -11.96
N LEU A 244 7.58 0.60 -12.50
CA LEU A 244 8.42 1.78 -12.33
C LEU A 244 7.91 2.62 -11.15
N MET A 245 8.83 3.06 -10.31
CA MET A 245 8.57 4.02 -9.25
C MET A 245 9.49 5.23 -9.42
N VAL A 246 8.98 6.41 -9.14
CA VAL A 246 9.77 7.62 -9.01
C VAL A 246 9.87 8.00 -7.54
N MET A 247 11.07 8.34 -7.07
CA MET A 247 11.27 8.73 -5.67
C MET A 247 10.63 10.11 -5.39
N ARG A 248 10.16 10.27 -4.17
CA ARG A 248 9.60 11.53 -3.67
C ARG A 248 10.71 12.55 -3.38
N PRO A 249 10.46 13.87 -3.46
CA PRO A 249 11.49 14.89 -3.27
C PRO A 249 12.29 14.72 -1.97
N TYR A 250 11.64 14.55 -0.83
CA TYR A 250 12.31 14.37 0.46
C TYR A 250 13.19 13.12 0.52
N GLN A 251 12.80 12.04 -0.18
CA GLN A 251 13.64 10.82 -0.29
C GLN A 251 14.90 11.12 -1.10
N ILE A 252 14.77 11.86 -2.20
CA ILE A 252 15.90 12.27 -3.04
C ILE A 252 16.87 13.12 -2.23
N TYR A 253 16.39 14.12 -1.49
CA TYR A 253 17.26 14.96 -0.66
C TYR A 253 17.96 14.18 0.44
N ALA A 254 17.28 13.24 1.08
CA ALA A 254 17.90 12.37 2.07
C ALA A 254 19.01 11.50 1.46
N VAL A 255 18.78 10.90 0.30
CA VAL A 255 19.79 10.13 -0.44
C VAL A 255 20.98 11.01 -0.80
N GLN A 256 20.73 12.20 -1.37
CA GLN A 256 21.79 13.16 -1.73
C GLN A 256 22.61 13.57 -0.50
N ALA A 257 21.94 13.84 0.63
CA ALA A 257 22.62 14.25 1.85
C ALA A 257 23.56 13.17 2.39
N ILE A 258 23.14 11.89 2.35
CA ILE A 258 23.98 10.75 2.73
C ILE A 258 25.16 10.60 1.75
N VAL A 259 24.87 10.50 0.45
CA VAL A 259 25.89 10.30 -0.58
C VAL A 259 26.94 11.42 -0.57
N ASN A 260 26.52 12.68 -0.47
CA ASN A 260 27.42 13.83 -0.40
C ASN A 260 28.23 13.80 0.91
N CYS A 261 27.61 13.45 2.05
CA CYS A 261 28.33 13.33 3.32
C CYS A 261 29.44 12.28 3.24
N ILE A 262 29.19 11.18 2.52
CA ILE A 262 30.17 10.11 2.31
C ILE A 262 31.27 10.57 1.33
N HIS A 263 30.92 11.13 0.17
CA HIS A 263 31.90 11.59 -0.81
C HIS A 263 32.87 12.65 -0.23
N GLU A 264 32.35 13.57 0.57
CA GLU A 264 33.13 14.61 1.20
C GLU A 264 33.77 14.17 2.52
N ASN A 265 33.55 12.94 2.96
CA ASN A 265 34.04 12.39 4.23
C ASN A 265 33.74 13.29 5.44
N ARG A 266 32.49 13.78 5.55
CA ARG A 266 32.05 14.75 6.58
C ARG A 266 31.60 14.10 7.90
N GLY A 267 32.06 12.90 8.20
CA GLY A 267 31.70 12.16 9.42
C GLY A 267 30.37 11.40 9.30
N ASN A 268 29.69 11.23 10.40
CA ASN A 268 28.45 10.47 10.52
C ASN A 268 27.22 11.36 10.31
N GLY A 269 26.02 10.74 10.20
CA GLY A 269 24.78 11.50 10.16
C GLY A 269 23.54 10.66 10.37
N PHE A 270 22.41 11.29 10.63
CA PHE A 270 21.11 10.61 10.67
C PHE A 270 20.03 11.30 9.84
N ILE A 271 19.06 10.52 9.43
CA ILE A 271 17.87 10.92 8.69
C ILE A 271 16.66 10.76 9.61
N TRP A 272 15.99 11.87 9.89
CA TRP A 272 14.74 11.87 10.63
C TRP A 272 13.57 11.77 9.68
N HIS A 273 13.18 10.55 9.32
CA HIS A 273 12.03 10.29 8.46
C HIS A 273 10.98 9.50 9.23
N THR A 274 9.75 10.01 9.26
CA THR A 274 8.63 9.37 9.96
C THR A 274 8.33 7.97 9.43
N THR A 275 7.63 7.18 10.23
CA THR A 275 7.12 5.87 9.80
C THR A 275 6.19 6.05 8.59
N GLY A 276 6.32 5.20 7.57
CA GLY A 276 5.53 5.31 6.33
C GLY A 276 6.08 6.26 5.26
N SER A 277 7.20 6.91 5.53
CA SER A 277 7.87 7.77 4.54
C SER A 277 8.64 6.99 3.45
N GLY A 278 8.71 5.65 3.55
CA GLY A 278 9.50 4.82 2.63
C GLY A 278 11.00 4.86 2.94
N LYS A 279 11.37 4.78 4.23
CA LYS A 279 12.77 4.71 4.70
C LYS A 279 13.55 3.60 3.99
N THR A 280 12.96 2.42 3.83
CA THR A 280 13.59 1.26 3.16
C THR A 280 13.99 1.58 1.73
N LEU A 281 13.12 2.23 0.94
CA LEU A 281 13.46 2.65 -0.42
C LEU A 281 14.58 3.69 -0.44
N THR A 282 14.55 4.63 0.51
CA THR A 282 15.57 5.69 0.63
C THR A 282 16.95 5.08 0.96
N SER A 283 17.00 4.18 1.94
CA SER A 283 18.23 3.49 2.35
C SER A 283 18.77 2.54 1.28
N PHE A 284 17.88 1.80 0.61
CA PHE A 284 18.23 0.99 -0.56
C PHE A 284 18.91 1.85 -1.63
N LYS A 285 18.31 2.99 -1.96
CA LYS A 285 18.85 3.85 -3.00
C LYS A 285 20.18 4.48 -2.60
N ALA A 286 20.32 4.93 -1.36
CA ALA A 286 21.61 5.39 -0.83
C ALA A 286 22.68 4.31 -0.95
N SER A 287 22.41 3.08 -0.50
CA SER A 287 23.34 1.95 -0.56
C SER A 287 23.75 1.61 -1.99
N THR A 288 22.80 1.56 -2.92
CA THR A 288 23.09 1.20 -4.33
C THR A 288 23.87 2.28 -5.07
N LEU A 289 23.66 3.56 -4.78
CA LEU A 289 24.46 4.65 -5.37
C LEU A 289 25.89 4.66 -4.82
N LEU A 290 26.16 4.05 -3.68
CA LEU A 290 27.50 3.91 -3.12
C LEU A 290 28.24 2.70 -3.66
N LYS A 291 27.57 1.76 -4.31
CA LYS A 291 28.15 0.51 -4.84
C LYS A 291 29.30 0.75 -5.81
N ASP A 292 29.19 1.81 -6.60
CA ASP A 292 30.22 2.20 -7.58
C ASP A 292 31.29 3.16 -7.04
N ASN A 293 31.23 3.50 -5.74
CA ASN A 293 32.26 4.34 -5.14
C ASN A 293 33.52 3.51 -4.83
N PRO A 294 34.65 3.82 -5.46
CA PRO A 294 35.92 3.04 -5.27
C PRO A 294 36.55 3.24 -3.89
N ASP A 295 36.24 4.34 -3.20
CA ASP A 295 36.79 4.66 -1.88
C ASP A 295 36.12 3.90 -0.74
N ILE A 296 35.01 3.19 -1.01
CA ILE A 296 34.24 2.43 -0.03
C ILE A 296 34.47 0.95 -0.27
N GLU A 297 34.91 0.24 0.75
CA GLU A 297 35.10 -1.21 0.66
C GLU A 297 33.78 -1.94 0.69
N LYS A 298 32.92 -1.68 1.70
CA LYS A 298 31.60 -2.28 1.88
C LYS A 298 30.59 -1.26 2.40
N CYS A 299 29.32 -1.45 2.02
CA CYS A 299 28.17 -0.77 2.60
C CYS A 299 27.29 -1.83 3.28
N LEU A 300 27.17 -1.78 4.61
CA LEU A 300 26.33 -2.67 5.37
C LEU A 300 25.03 -1.95 5.75
N PHE A 301 23.90 -2.52 5.33
CA PHE A 301 22.59 -2.11 5.84
C PHE A 301 22.23 -2.97 7.05
N VAL A 302 22.14 -2.34 8.21
CA VAL A 302 21.99 -3.01 9.50
C VAL A 302 20.59 -2.80 10.01
N VAL A 303 19.84 -3.88 10.16
CA VAL A 303 18.50 -3.88 10.74
C VAL A 303 18.50 -4.41 12.17
N ASP A 304 17.51 -4.01 12.93
CA ASP A 304 17.42 -4.35 14.34
C ASP A 304 16.96 -5.80 14.57
N ARG A 305 15.98 -6.30 13.78
CA ARG A 305 15.34 -7.61 14.02
C ARG A 305 15.46 -8.56 12.83
N LYS A 306 15.42 -9.87 13.12
CA LYS A 306 15.39 -10.93 12.10
C LYS A 306 14.17 -10.83 11.19
N ASP A 307 13.00 -10.51 11.75
CA ASP A 307 11.79 -10.29 10.95
C ASP A 307 11.91 -9.07 10.03
N LEU A 308 12.53 -7.99 10.54
CA LEU A 308 12.86 -6.82 9.72
C LEU A 308 13.95 -7.11 8.70
N ASP A 309 14.93 -7.98 9.03
CA ASP A 309 15.96 -8.45 8.07
C ASP A 309 15.29 -9.14 6.88
N ARG A 310 14.33 -10.06 7.13
CA ARG A 310 13.59 -10.72 6.05
C ARG A 310 12.76 -9.73 5.24
N GLN A 311 11.95 -8.90 5.88
CA GLN A 311 11.12 -7.89 5.20
C GLN A 311 11.99 -6.90 4.40
N THR A 312 13.09 -6.44 4.98
CA THR A 312 14.02 -5.53 4.31
C THR A 312 14.69 -6.20 3.12
N ARG A 313 15.10 -7.47 3.23
CA ARG A 313 15.66 -8.24 2.12
C ARG A 313 14.63 -8.46 1.01
N GLU A 314 13.42 -8.82 1.36
CA GLU A 314 12.31 -8.95 0.40
C GLU A 314 12.07 -7.62 -0.32
N GLU A 315 12.04 -6.49 0.40
CA GLU A 315 11.90 -5.17 -0.20
C GLU A 315 13.13 -4.78 -1.05
N PHE A 316 14.35 -5.04 -0.60
CA PHE A 316 15.55 -4.77 -1.39
C PHE A 316 15.57 -5.63 -2.67
N ASN A 317 15.26 -6.93 -2.56
CA ASN A 317 15.16 -7.83 -3.71
C ASN A 317 13.95 -7.51 -4.61
N LYS A 318 12.88 -6.93 -4.06
CA LYS A 318 11.78 -6.38 -4.84
C LYS A 318 12.22 -5.22 -5.73
N PHE A 319 13.08 -4.33 -5.21
CA PHE A 319 13.61 -3.21 -5.98
C PHE A 319 14.67 -3.65 -6.99
N GLN A 320 15.50 -4.62 -6.64
CA GLN A 320 16.50 -5.20 -7.54
C GLN A 320 16.67 -6.68 -7.21
N ASP A 321 16.27 -7.55 -8.12
CA ASP A 321 16.37 -8.99 -7.95
C ASP A 321 17.79 -9.45 -7.66
N GLY A 322 17.95 -10.31 -6.63
CA GLY A 322 19.23 -10.84 -6.23
C GLY A 322 20.24 -9.81 -5.69
N CYS A 323 19.81 -8.58 -5.38
CA CYS A 323 20.73 -7.56 -4.85
C CYS A 323 21.21 -7.88 -3.45
N VAL A 324 20.48 -8.68 -2.71
CA VAL A 324 20.83 -9.11 -1.36
C VAL A 324 20.53 -10.59 -1.17
N GLU A 325 21.56 -11.37 -0.89
CA GLU A 325 21.40 -12.77 -0.51
C GLU A 325 21.12 -12.93 0.98
N GLU A 326 20.55 -14.06 1.34
CA GLU A 326 20.29 -14.39 2.73
C GLU A 326 21.58 -14.65 3.52
N ASN A 327 21.79 -13.89 4.61
CA ASN A 327 22.78 -14.22 5.61
C ASN A 327 22.18 -15.20 6.62
N THR A 328 22.21 -16.49 6.32
CA THR A 328 21.63 -17.52 7.17
C THR A 328 22.27 -17.56 8.57
N ASN A 329 23.54 -17.19 8.67
CA ASN A 329 24.31 -17.17 9.93
C ASN A 329 25.48 -16.15 9.87
N THR A 330 26.15 -15.96 11.01
CA THR A 330 27.31 -15.08 11.13
C THR A 330 28.48 -15.49 10.25
N GLU A 331 28.69 -16.78 10.00
CA GLU A 331 29.72 -17.30 9.10
C GLU A 331 29.55 -16.79 7.67
N THR A 332 28.30 -16.82 7.17
CA THR A 332 27.96 -16.29 5.85
C THR A 332 28.20 -14.78 5.77
N LEU A 333 27.86 -14.03 6.83
CA LEU A 333 28.13 -12.60 6.91
C LEU A 333 29.63 -12.32 6.80
N VAL A 334 30.46 -13.00 7.61
CA VAL A 334 31.93 -12.82 7.62
C VAL A 334 32.54 -13.17 6.26
N ARG A 335 32.10 -14.28 5.63
CA ARG A 335 32.52 -14.65 4.29
C ARG A 335 32.20 -13.56 3.25
N ARG A 336 30.99 -13.00 3.27
CA ARG A 336 30.57 -11.95 2.33
C ARG A 336 31.30 -10.63 2.58
N MET A 337 31.58 -10.30 3.83
CA MET A 337 32.37 -9.11 4.15
C MET A 337 33.80 -9.21 3.55
N LEU A 338 34.38 -10.40 3.54
CA LEU A 338 35.69 -10.68 2.98
C LEU A 338 35.71 -10.92 1.45
N SER A 339 34.55 -11.10 0.84
CA SER A 339 34.41 -11.35 -0.61
C SER A 339 34.76 -10.09 -1.42
N GLU A 340 35.48 -10.27 -2.54
CA GLU A 340 35.76 -9.22 -3.52
C GLU A 340 34.68 -9.10 -4.60
N ASP A 341 33.64 -9.94 -4.53
CA ASP A 341 32.53 -9.90 -5.50
C ASP A 341 31.76 -8.56 -5.41
N TYR A 342 31.53 -7.96 -6.58
CA TYR A 342 30.74 -6.74 -6.70
C TYR A 342 29.32 -6.90 -6.13
N ALA A 343 28.73 -8.10 -6.18
CA ALA A 343 27.45 -8.40 -5.57
C ALA A 343 27.48 -8.17 -4.05
N ASP A 344 28.59 -8.49 -3.39
CA ASP A 344 28.79 -8.36 -1.95
C ASP A 344 29.28 -6.97 -1.50
N LYS A 345 29.27 -5.98 -2.37
CA LYS A 345 29.57 -4.58 -1.96
C LYS A 345 28.50 -3.98 -1.06
N VAL A 346 27.25 -4.41 -1.22
CA VAL A 346 26.12 -4.05 -0.34
C VAL A 346 25.62 -5.30 0.36
N ILE A 347 25.60 -5.28 1.69
CA ILE A 347 25.21 -6.43 2.51
C ILE A 347 24.13 -5.99 3.48
N VAL A 348 22.99 -6.70 3.54
CA VAL A 348 21.97 -6.53 4.59
C VAL A 348 22.23 -7.54 5.70
N THR A 349 22.22 -7.09 6.94
CA THR A 349 22.46 -7.93 8.11
C THR A 349 21.72 -7.41 9.34
N THR A 350 21.65 -8.22 10.41
CA THR A 350 21.14 -7.77 11.70
C THR A 350 22.27 -7.26 12.60
N ILE A 351 21.91 -6.36 13.54
CA ILE A 351 22.87 -5.84 14.53
C ILE A 351 23.47 -6.95 15.38
N GLN A 352 22.69 -8.00 15.69
CA GLN A 352 23.14 -9.13 16.50
C GLN A 352 24.19 -9.97 15.76
N LYS A 353 23.99 -10.27 14.47
CA LYS A 353 24.99 -10.99 13.66
C LYS A 353 26.31 -10.20 13.58
N LEU A 354 26.19 -8.88 13.44
CA LEU A 354 27.36 -8.01 13.42
C LEU A 354 28.06 -7.98 14.78
N GLY A 355 27.31 -7.90 15.90
CA GLY A 355 27.85 -8.00 17.27
C GLY A 355 28.60 -9.32 17.49
N ILE A 356 28.02 -10.45 17.09
CA ILE A 356 28.70 -11.78 17.18
C ILE A 356 29.97 -11.84 16.32
N ALA A 357 29.96 -11.20 15.15
CA ALA A 357 31.12 -11.16 14.27
C ALA A 357 32.27 -10.34 14.85
N LEU A 358 32.00 -9.33 15.67
CA LEU A 358 32.97 -8.45 16.33
C LEU A 358 33.33 -8.86 17.77
N ASP A 359 32.67 -9.89 18.31
CA ASP A 359 32.92 -10.40 19.67
C ASP A 359 34.29 -11.05 19.75
N PRO A 360 35.22 -10.54 20.61
CA PRO A 360 36.53 -11.11 20.76
C PRO A 360 36.53 -12.50 21.40
N ASP A 361 35.49 -12.84 22.17
CA ASP A 361 35.40 -14.13 22.86
C ASP A 361 34.73 -15.22 22.02
N ASN A 362 34.40 -14.91 20.76
CA ASN A 362 33.76 -15.86 19.88
C ASN A 362 34.69 -17.01 19.48
N ARG A 363 34.26 -18.25 19.73
CA ARG A 363 35.04 -19.48 19.48
C ARG A 363 35.47 -19.68 18.02
N LYS A 364 34.84 -19.01 17.07
CA LYS A 364 35.13 -19.10 15.63
C LYS A 364 36.12 -18.03 15.11
N ASN A 365 36.63 -17.19 16.00
CA ASN A 365 37.62 -16.15 15.72
C ASN A 365 37.20 -15.23 14.55
N TYR A 366 35.92 -14.87 14.50
CA TYR A 366 35.40 -14.04 13.40
C TYR A 366 36.08 -12.68 13.34
N LYS A 367 36.32 -12.05 14.50
CA LYS A 367 36.97 -10.75 14.61
C LYS A 367 38.38 -10.76 14.01
N GLU A 368 39.16 -11.79 14.31
CA GLU A 368 40.50 -11.96 13.74
C GLU A 368 40.45 -12.15 12.22
N ARG A 369 39.48 -12.88 11.73
CA ARG A 369 39.27 -13.08 10.28
C ARG A 369 38.94 -11.79 9.55
N LEU A 370 38.25 -10.86 10.20
CA LEU A 370 37.87 -9.57 9.65
C LEU A 370 38.98 -8.52 9.73
N GLU A 371 40.10 -8.80 10.38
CA GLU A 371 41.23 -7.88 10.55
C GLU A 371 41.69 -7.20 9.24
N PRO A 372 41.72 -7.88 8.07
CA PRO A 372 42.07 -7.23 6.81
C PRO A 372 41.18 -6.07 6.39
N LEU A 373 39.97 -5.98 7.00
CA LEU A 373 38.99 -4.92 6.74
C LEU A 373 39.06 -3.79 7.78
N SER A 374 39.77 -3.94 8.89
CA SER A 374 39.78 -3.00 10.01
C SER A 374 40.16 -1.57 9.59
N ASP A 375 41.16 -1.44 8.73
CA ASP A 375 41.63 -0.14 8.21
C ASP A 375 40.89 0.34 6.95
N LYS A 376 39.97 -0.48 6.43
CA LYS A 376 39.21 -0.13 5.23
C LYS A 376 38.08 0.85 5.55
N ARG A 377 37.71 1.64 4.55
CA ARG A 377 36.60 2.57 4.68
C ARG A 377 35.29 1.81 4.51
N MET A 378 34.56 1.67 5.60
CA MET A 378 33.26 0.99 5.67
C MET A 378 32.12 2.00 5.86
N VAL A 379 30.97 1.73 5.30
CA VAL A 379 29.72 2.49 5.53
C VAL A 379 28.72 1.58 6.17
N PHE A 380 28.14 2.04 7.27
CA PHE A 380 27.04 1.35 7.97
C PHE A 380 25.80 2.23 7.94
N ILE A 381 24.69 1.70 7.44
CA ILE A 381 23.38 2.35 7.43
C ILE A 381 22.46 1.56 8.35
N PHE A 382 21.96 2.21 9.39
CA PHE A 382 21.12 1.58 10.42
C PHE A 382 19.67 1.99 10.27
N ASP A 383 18.76 1.01 10.23
CA ASP A 383 17.32 1.28 10.31
C ASP A 383 16.85 1.28 11.77
N GLU A 384 15.81 2.08 12.07
CA GLU A 384 15.24 2.30 13.40
C GLU A 384 16.31 2.52 14.50
N CYS A 385 17.25 3.39 14.22
CA CYS A 385 18.47 3.62 15.02
C CYS A 385 18.27 4.21 16.42
N HIS A 386 17.02 4.42 16.84
CA HIS A 386 16.65 4.90 18.18
C HIS A 386 16.63 3.81 19.25
N ARG A 387 16.81 2.53 18.90
CA ARG A 387 16.70 1.41 19.86
C ARG A 387 17.94 1.25 20.73
N SER A 388 17.71 0.78 21.98
CA SER A 388 18.69 0.75 23.06
C SER A 388 19.95 -0.12 22.85
N GLN A 389 19.85 -1.14 21.98
CA GLN A 389 21.00 -2.02 21.69
C GLN A 389 22.10 -1.36 20.84
N PHE A 390 21.83 -0.18 20.32
CA PHE A 390 22.75 0.56 19.48
C PHE A 390 24.00 1.02 20.21
N GLY A 391 23.93 1.31 21.50
CA GLY A 391 25.03 1.89 22.25
C GLY A 391 26.29 1.03 22.32
N ASP A 392 26.16 -0.24 22.67
CA ASP A 392 27.30 -1.14 22.86
C ASP A 392 27.88 -1.64 21.52
N ASN A 393 27.00 -2.03 20.60
CA ASN A 393 27.41 -2.47 19.26
C ASN A 393 28.02 -1.32 18.44
N HIS A 394 27.54 -0.09 18.58
CA HIS A 394 28.12 1.08 17.95
C HIS A 394 29.59 1.30 18.41
N THR A 395 29.88 1.14 19.70
CA THR A 395 31.24 1.27 20.22
C THR A 395 32.14 0.20 19.63
N ALA A 396 31.71 -1.06 19.64
CA ALA A 396 32.46 -2.17 19.04
C ALA A 396 32.75 -1.97 17.54
N ILE A 397 31.76 -1.45 16.77
CA ILE A 397 31.94 -1.13 15.35
C ILE A 397 33.00 -0.03 15.17
N LYS A 398 32.92 1.03 15.95
CA LYS A 398 33.86 2.17 15.87
C LYS A 398 35.26 1.79 16.29
N GLU A 399 35.40 0.96 17.31
CA GLU A 399 36.71 0.45 17.75
C GLU A 399 37.36 -0.44 16.71
N PHE A 400 36.58 -1.33 16.08
CA PHE A 400 37.12 -2.26 15.09
C PHE A 400 37.28 -1.62 13.69
N PHE A 401 36.38 -0.72 13.29
CA PHE A 401 36.45 -0.01 12.00
C PHE A 401 36.60 1.51 12.20
N PRO A 402 37.76 2.02 12.61
CA PRO A 402 37.96 3.43 12.93
C PRO A 402 37.67 4.37 11.75
N ASN A 403 37.85 3.90 10.51
CA ASN A 403 37.59 4.64 9.28
C ASN A 403 36.14 4.50 8.78
N SER A 404 35.23 3.96 9.60
CA SER A 404 33.84 3.80 9.21
C SER A 404 33.03 5.08 9.36
N GLN A 405 32.00 5.21 8.49
CA GLN A 405 30.96 6.21 8.61
C GLN A 405 29.63 5.53 8.95
N LEU A 406 28.89 6.10 9.88
CA LEU A 406 27.64 5.56 10.40
C LEU A 406 26.49 6.49 10.04
N PHE A 407 25.43 5.93 9.47
CA PHE A 407 24.22 6.65 9.11
C PHE A 407 23.01 6.00 9.75
N GLY A 408 22.17 6.78 10.46
CA GLY A 408 20.98 6.29 11.13
C GLY A 408 19.71 6.74 10.42
N PHE A 409 18.73 5.85 10.25
CA PHE A 409 17.36 6.20 9.89
C PHE A 409 16.45 6.01 11.10
N THR A 410 15.62 6.99 11.40
CA THR A 410 14.63 6.91 12.48
C THR A 410 13.43 7.80 12.22
N GLY A 411 12.25 7.35 12.65
CA GLY A 411 11.04 8.18 12.70
C GLY A 411 10.91 8.97 14.00
N THR A 412 11.62 8.53 15.04
CA THR A 412 11.53 9.03 16.40
C THR A 412 12.92 9.13 17.03
N PRO A 413 13.68 10.20 16.71
CA PRO A 413 15.02 10.41 17.30
C PRO A 413 14.99 10.44 18.83
N ILE A 414 16.10 10.03 19.45
CA ILE A 414 16.32 10.20 20.88
C ILE A 414 16.94 11.58 21.11
N PHE A 415 16.21 12.42 21.83
CA PHE A 415 16.63 13.72 22.31
C PHE A 415 16.92 13.65 23.82
N ASP A 416 17.43 14.71 24.42
CA ASP A 416 17.68 14.75 25.86
C ASP A 416 16.42 14.47 26.69
N GLN A 417 15.25 14.93 26.23
CA GLN A 417 13.97 14.79 26.92
C GLN A 417 13.43 13.36 26.98
N ASN A 418 13.75 12.53 25.99
CA ASN A 418 13.29 11.14 25.89
C ASN A 418 14.43 10.11 26.00
N SER A 419 15.62 10.55 26.40
CA SER A 419 16.75 9.67 26.67
C SER A 419 16.54 8.96 28.01
N THR A 420 16.84 7.64 28.08
CA THR A 420 16.83 6.86 29.31
C THR A 420 18.22 6.85 29.94
N GLN A 421 18.31 7.17 31.24
CA GLN A 421 19.53 6.97 32.02
C GLN A 421 19.80 5.47 32.16
N LEU A 422 20.86 4.97 31.57
CA LEU A 422 21.42 3.67 31.92
C LEU A 422 22.31 3.84 33.14
N ILE A 423 21.79 3.51 34.31
CA ILE A 423 22.58 3.44 35.56
C ILE A 423 23.27 2.07 35.55
N ARG A 424 24.55 1.99 35.14
CA ARG A 424 25.42 0.86 35.51
C ARG A 424 26.04 1.17 36.88
N GLU A 425 25.96 0.22 37.79
CA GLU A 425 26.62 0.35 39.11
C GLU A 425 28.12 0.69 38.93
N GLY A 426 28.47 1.92 39.35
CA GLY A 426 29.87 2.36 39.41
C GLY A 426 30.35 3.29 38.27
N GLU A 427 29.56 3.60 37.25
CA GLU A 427 29.92 4.56 36.22
C GLU A 427 28.91 5.71 36.12
N TYR A 428 29.40 6.91 35.78
CA TYR A 428 28.57 8.08 35.54
C TYR A 428 27.60 7.79 34.39
N ALA A 429 26.32 8.02 34.60
CA ALA A 429 25.27 7.89 33.58
C ALA A 429 25.56 8.79 32.37
N SER A 430 25.81 8.20 31.22
CA SER A 430 25.93 8.93 29.97
C SER A 430 24.60 8.86 29.22
N TYR A 431 23.98 10.02 28.99
CA TYR A 431 22.84 10.14 28.08
C TYR A 431 23.36 9.95 26.66
N LYS A 432 22.81 9.00 25.93
CA LYS A 432 23.11 8.87 24.52
C LYS A 432 21.92 9.28 23.69
N THR A 433 22.00 10.43 23.10
CA THR A 433 21.04 10.93 22.12
C THR A 433 21.37 10.37 20.72
N THR A 434 20.46 10.52 19.78
CA THR A 434 20.75 10.18 18.37
C THR A 434 21.91 11.01 17.83
N GLU A 435 22.07 12.26 18.28
CA GLU A 435 23.21 13.13 17.90
C GLU A 435 24.52 12.64 18.50
N ASP A 436 24.55 12.12 19.73
CA ASP A 436 25.78 11.58 20.33
C ASP A 436 26.35 10.41 19.51
N VAL A 437 25.47 9.61 18.90
CA VAL A 437 25.85 8.43 18.13
C VAL A 437 26.16 8.79 16.66
N PHE A 438 25.31 9.59 16.03
CA PHE A 438 25.37 9.87 14.59
C PHE A 438 25.82 11.29 14.24
N GLN A 439 26.22 12.11 15.20
CA GLN A 439 26.76 13.46 15.11
C GLN A 439 25.75 14.52 14.65
N LYS A 440 25.18 14.41 13.45
CA LYS A 440 24.33 15.46 12.92
C LYS A 440 23.12 14.96 12.16
N GLN A 441 22.05 15.72 12.22
CA GLN A 441 20.90 15.54 11.37
C GLN A 441 21.22 15.99 9.94
N LEU A 442 21.10 15.10 8.96
CA LEU A 442 21.35 15.40 7.56
C LEU A 442 20.08 15.87 6.83
N HIS A 443 18.94 15.27 7.16
CA HIS A 443 17.63 15.64 6.59
C HIS A 443 16.51 15.27 7.56
N ALA A 444 15.41 16.04 7.51
CA ALA A 444 14.19 15.75 8.29
C ALA A 444 12.96 15.72 7.38
N TYR A 445 12.13 14.73 7.58
CA TYR A 445 10.76 14.63 7.07
C TYR A 445 9.89 14.05 8.18
N THR A 446 9.33 14.97 8.97
CA THR A 446 8.59 14.61 10.20
C THR A 446 7.19 14.10 9.88
N ILE A 447 6.49 13.60 10.89
CA ILE A 447 5.09 13.17 10.74
C ILE A 447 4.18 14.36 10.37
N THR A 448 4.51 15.59 10.82
CA THR A 448 3.84 16.83 10.41
C THR A 448 3.90 17.00 8.89
N ASN A 449 5.09 16.93 8.31
CA ASN A 449 5.27 17.00 6.85
C ASN A 449 4.51 15.89 6.13
N ALA A 450 4.52 14.68 6.69
CA ALA A 450 3.85 13.54 6.09
C ALA A 450 2.31 13.67 6.10
N ILE A 451 1.74 14.28 7.14
CA ILE A 451 0.30 14.59 7.23
C ILE A 451 -0.07 15.70 6.23
N GLU A 452 0.72 16.80 6.19
CA GLU A 452 0.51 17.90 5.24
C GLU A 452 0.59 17.43 3.78
N ASP A 453 1.51 16.51 3.49
CA ASP A 453 1.68 15.89 2.17
C ASP A 453 0.63 14.82 1.87
N LYS A 454 -0.27 14.54 2.81
CA LYS A 454 -1.23 13.43 2.71
C LYS A 454 -0.54 12.08 2.43
N ASN A 455 0.63 11.85 3.01
CA ASN A 455 1.35 10.58 2.97
C ASN A 455 0.99 9.67 4.14
N VAL A 456 0.47 10.25 5.21
CA VAL A 456 -0.13 9.56 6.36
C VAL A 456 -1.37 10.33 6.83
N LEU A 457 -2.23 9.65 7.59
CA LEU A 457 -3.47 10.21 8.11
C LEU A 457 -3.24 10.93 9.45
N ARG A 458 -4.16 11.83 9.79
CA ARG A 458 -4.31 12.41 11.13
C ARG A 458 -4.80 11.34 12.13
N PHE A 459 -4.81 11.68 13.41
CA PHE A 459 -5.33 10.82 14.46
C PHE A 459 -6.62 11.39 15.07
N HIS A 460 -7.57 10.50 15.33
CA HIS A 460 -8.66 10.69 16.27
C HIS A 460 -8.30 9.97 17.57
N ILE A 461 -8.36 10.65 18.73
CA ILE A 461 -8.02 10.05 20.02
C ILE A 461 -9.21 10.20 20.95
N ASP A 462 -9.78 9.07 21.36
CA ASP A 462 -10.85 8.96 22.34
C ASP A 462 -10.24 8.57 23.70
N TYR A 463 -10.22 9.49 24.65
CA TYR A 463 -9.79 9.22 26.02
C TYR A 463 -10.97 8.68 26.83
N PHE A 464 -11.08 7.36 26.87
CA PHE A 464 -12.21 6.67 27.49
C PHE A 464 -12.29 6.99 29.00
N LYS A 465 -13.43 7.48 29.42
CA LYS A 465 -13.79 7.72 30.85
C LYS A 465 -14.93 6.81 31.23
N PRO A 466 -14.75 5.88 32.19
CA PRO A 466 -15.86 5.09 32.72
C PRO A 466 -16.92 5.99 33.33
N GLU A 467 -18.19 5.71 33.08
CA GLU A 467 -19.31 6.40 33.72
C GLU A 467 -19.47 5.93 35.17
N GLY A 468 -19.60 6.86 36.13
CA GLY A 468 -19.91 6.58 37.55
C GLY A 468 -18.98 7.23 38.56
N GLU A 469 -19.46 7.33 39.82
CA GLU A 469 -18.74 7.97 40.94
C GLU A 469 -17.56 7.14 41.50
N ASN A 470 -17.55 5.82 41.29
CA ASN A 470 -16.48 4.93 41.73
C ASN A 470 -15.63 4.54 40.50
N LYS A 471 -14.60 5.33 40.24
CA LYS A 471 -13.60 4.98 39.22
C LYS A 471 -12.73 3.81 39.72
N PRO A 472 -12.86 2.61 39.11
CA PRO A 472 -11.96 1.51 39.47
C PRO A 472 -10.52 1.85 39.06
N LYS A 473 -9.54 1.35 39.85
CA LYS A 473 -8.13 1.47 39.45
C LYS A 473 -7.87 0.64 38.19
N ALA A 474 -6.95 1.08 37.38
CA ALA A 474 -6.66 0.48 36.06
C ALA A 474 -6.29 -1.02 36.12
N ASP A 475 -5.86 -1.54 37.26
CA ASP A 475 -5.45 -2.94 37.45
C ASP A 475 -6.55 -3.84 38.07
N GLU A 476 -7.73 -3.29 38.32
CA GLU A 476 -8.83 -4.05 38.95
C GLU A 476 -9.61 -4.81 37.86
N SER A 477 -10.05 -6.04 38.19
CA SER A 477 -10.75 -6.91 37.21
C SER A 477 -12.07 -6.29 36.69
N ILE A 478 -12.71 -5.40 37.49
CA ILE A 478 -13.90 -4.65 37.08
C ILE A 478 -13.54 -3.63 36.00
N ALA A 479 -12.37 -2.98 36.08
CA ALA A 479 -11.90 -2.06 35.04
C ALA A 479 -11.66 -2.76 33.70
N LYS A 480 -11.06 -3.94 33.70
CA LYS A 480 -10.84 -4.74 32.46
C LYS A 480 -12.13 -5.15 31.78
N GLN A 481 -13.16 -5.53 32.53
CA GLN A 481 -14.46 -5.83 31.96
C GLN A 481 -15.10 -4.60 31.31
N ALA A 482 -15.02 -3.45 31.95
CA ALA A 482 -15.50 -2.20 31.39
C ALA A 482 -14.77 -1.79 30.10
N ILE A 483 -13.47 -2.11 29.98
CA ILE A 483 -12.69 -1.92 28.75
C ILE A 483 -13.21 -2.84 27.65
N VAL A 484 -13.42 -4.15 27.95
CA VAL A 484 -13.97 -5.10 26.98
C VAL A 484 -15.35 -4.64 26.50
N ASP A 485 -16.24 -4.27 27.40
CA ASP A 485 -17.60 -3.81 27.06
C ASP A 485 -17.55 -2.51 26.21
N ALA A 486 -16.63 -1.60 26.52
CA ALA A 486 -16.44 -0.38 25.74
C ALA A 486 -15.92 -0.68 24.33
N ILE A 487 -14.96 -1.60 24.20
CA ILE A 487 -14.44 -2.03 22.89
C ILE A 487 -15.56 -2.67 22.08
N LEU A 488 -16.32 -3.62 22.64
CA LEU A 488 -17.42 -4.29 21.96
C LEU A 488 -18.49 -3.30 21.48
N LYS A 489 -18.80 -2.27 22.30
CA LYS A 489 -19.77 -1.23 21.96
C LYS A 489 -19.28 -0.28 20.85
N LYS A 490 -17.98 -0.01 20.78
CA LYS A 490 -17.39 1.02 19.90
C LYS A 490 -16.73 0.46 18.65
N HIS A 491 -16.47 -0.85 18.59
CA HIS A 491 -15.66 -1.47 17.53
C HIS A 491 -16.23 -1.27 16.14
N GLU A 492 -17.51 -1.40 15.94
CA GLU A 492 -18.13 -1.22 14.63
C GLU A 492 -17.95 0.21 14.10
N SER A 493 -18.20 1.22 14.95
CA SER A 493 -17.92 2.62 14.58
C SER A 493 -16.41 2.83 14.33
N ALA A 494 -15.54 2.39 15.24
CA ALA A 494 -14.09 2.57 15.12
C ALA A 494 -13.52 1.98 13.83
N THR A 495 -14.05 0.86 13.37
CA THR A 495 -13.53 0.09 12.22
C THR A 495 -14.36 0.22 10.95
N ASN A 496 -15.27 1.21 10.88
CA ASN A 496 -16.17 1.41 9.75
C ASN A 496 -16.95 0.14 9.43
N ASN A 497 -17.77 -0.33 10.39
CA ASN A 497 -18.53 -1.57 10.30
C ASN A 497 -17.67 -2.81 10.00
N ARG A 498 -16.59 -2.99 10.78
CA ARG A 498 -15.63 -4.11 10.68
C ARG A 498 -14.93 -4.21 9.33
N ARG A 499 -14.91 -3.11 8.56
CA ARG A 499 -14.14 -3.03 7.31
C ARG A 499 -12.64 -3.08 7.57
N PHE A 500 -12.21 -2.51 8.69
CA PHE A 500 -10.82 -2.43 9.11
C PHE A 500 -10.53 -3.33 10.30
N ASN A 501 -9.23 -3.59 10.51
CA ASN A 501 -8.74 -4.35 11.64
C ASN A 501 -8.37 -3.40 12.81
N ALA A 502 -8.30 -3.95 14.00
CA ALA A 502 -7.82 -3.27 15.19
C ALA A 502 -6.69 -4.04 15.87
N LEU A 503 -5.75 -3.31 16.49
CA LEU A 503 -4.83 -3.85 17.49
C LEU A 503 -5.31 -3.46 18.88
N PHE A 504 -5.11 -4.35 19.86
CA PHE A 504 -5.32 -4.07 21.27
C PHE A 504 -4.02 -4.26 22.03
N ALA A 505 -3.38 -3.16 22.42
CA ALA A 505 -2.15 -3.13 23.19
C ALA A 505 -2.43 -3.28 24.69
N THR A 506 -1.88 -4.31 25.31
CA THR A 506 -2.02 -4.64 26.72
C THR A 506 -0.69 -4.47 27.46
N GLN A 507 -0.76 -4.26 28.79
CA GLN A 507 0.43 -3.98 29.60
C GLN A 507 1.35 -5.18 29.75
N SER A 508 0.80 -6.40 29.85
CA SER A 508 1.54 -7.65 30.11
C SER A 508 0.95 -8.85 29.37
N ILE A 509 1.69 -9.95 29.30
CA ILE A 509 1.21 -11.22 28.75
C ILE A 509 0.01 -11.75 29.55
N ASN A 510 0.05 -11.62 30.87
CA ASN A 510 -1.06 -12.04 31.74
C ASN A 510 -2.33 -11.23 31.43
N ASP A 511 -2.18 -9.90 31.16
CA ASP A 511 -3.31 -9.08 30.75
C ASP A 511 -3.84 -9.52 29.36
N ALA A 512 -2.96 -9.81 28.41
CA ALA A 512 -3.36 -10.29 27.10
C ALA A 512 -4.19 -11.57 27.18
N ILE A 513 -3.78 -12.53 27.99
CA ILE A 513 -4.48 -13.80 28.25
C ILE A 513 -5.84 -13.53 28.93
N ASP A 514 -5.87 -12.70 29.97
CA ASP A 514 -7.10 -12.35 30.71
C ASP A 514 -8.10 -11.64 29.77
N TYR A 515 -7.65 -10.66 28.97
CA TYR A 515 -8.50 -10.01 27.97
C TYR A 515 -9.03 -10.96 26.93
N TYR A 516 -8.20 -11.84 26.39
CA TYR A 516 -8.65 -12.86 25.42
C TYR A 516 -9.79 -13.72 25.97
N GLN A 517 -9.69 -14.19 27.22
CA GLN A 517 -10.72 -14.97 27.88
C GLN A 517 -12.01 -14.17 28.14
N ARG A 518 -11.88 -12.89 28.55
CA ARG A 518 -13.03 -12.00 28.78
C ARG A 518 -13.78 -11.70 27.50
N PHE A 519 -13.06 -11.42 26.40
CA PHE A 519 -13.70 -11.24 25.11
C PHE A 519 -14.46 -12.49 24.69
N LYS A 520 -13.85 -13.66 24.82
CA LYS A 520 -14.51 -14.92 24.49
C LYS A 520 -15.80 -15.10 25.27
N SER A 521 -15.75 -14.94 26.58
CA SER A 521 -16.92 -15.08 27.46
C SER A 521 -18.00 -14.05 27.15
N ALA A 522 -17.61 -12.79 26.85
CA ALA A 522 -18.56 -11.73 26.48
C ALA A 522 -19.24 -12.01 25.15
N LEU A 523 -18.48 -12.46 24.14
CA LEU A 523 -18.99 -12.78 22.81
C LEU A 523 -19.93 -14.01 22.82
N GLU A 524 -19.57 -15.05 23.57
CA GLU A 524 -20.44 -16.24 23.78
C GLU A 524 -21.77 -15.82 24.44
N LYS A 525 -21.74 -14.91 25.42
CA LYS A 525 -22.92 -14.40 26.08
C LYS A 525 -23.79 -13.58 25.12
N MET A 526 -23.20 -12.68 24.36
CA MET A 526 -23.91 -11.86 23.36
C MET A 526 -24.57 -12.74 22.29
N GLN A 527 -23.89 -13.78 21.82
CA GLN A 527 -24.43 -14.74 20.85
C GLN A 527 -25.57 -15.59 21.45
N ALA A 528 -25.48 -15.94 22.73
CA ALA A 528 -26.55 -16.64 23.42
C ALA A 528 -27.79 -15.77 23.66
N GLU A 529 -27.60 -14.45 23.88
CA GLU A 529 -28.70 -13.47 24.03
C GLU A 529 -29.32 -13.07 22.69
N ASN A 530 -28.56 -13.07 21.61
CA ASN A 530 -29.00 -12.73 20.26
C ASN A 530 -28.35 -13.69 19.24
N SER A 531 -29.12 -14.63 18.73
CA SER A 531 -28.67 -15.63 17.75
C SER A 531 -28.18 -14.99 16.44
N ASP A 532 -28.65 -13.78 16.11
CA ASP A 532 -28.27 -13.08 14.88
C ASP A 532 -26.99 -12.25 15.05
N TYR A 533 -26.47 -12.17 16.28
CA TYR A 533 -25.20 -11.49 16.54
C TYR A 533 -24.01 -12.26 15.96
N MET A 534 -23.27 -11.66 15.06
CA MET A 534 -22.00 -12.18 14.57
C MET A 534 -20.87 -11.79 15.52
N PRO A 535 -20.23 -12.73 16.23
CA PRO A 535 -19.16 -12.44 17.16
C PRO A 535 -17.93 -11.87 16.43
N LEU A 536 -17.15 -11.06 17.15
CA LEU A 536 -15.86 -10.58 16.66
C LEU A 536 -14.84 -11.71 16.65
N ASN A 537 -13.99 -11.75 15.65
CA ASN A 537 -12.89 -12.68 15.53
C ASN A 537 -11.64 -12.10 16.17
N ILE A 538 -11.18 -12.71 17.25
CA ILE A 538 -10.09 -12.21 18.07
C ILE A 538 -8.90 -13.14 17.99
N ALA A 539 -7.74 -12.61 17.63
CA ALA A 539 -6.45 -13.28 17.73
C ALA A 539 -5.64 -12.69 18.89
N CYS A 540 -4.74 -13.48 19.48
CA CYS A 540 -3.86 -13.03 20.55
C CYS A 540 -2.43 -13.48 20.26
N VAL A 541 -1.47 -12.54 20.28
CA VAL A 541 -0.08 -12.81 19.93
C VAL A 541 0.85 -12.25 20.99
N PHE A 542 1.68 -13.10 21.56
CA PHE A 542 2.79 -12.75 22.43
C PHE A 542 3.91 -13.79 22.31
N SER A 543 5.13 -13.43 22.67
CA SER A 543 6.31 -14.31 22.53
C SER A 543 6.23 -15.52 23.47
N PRO A 544 6.50 -16.75 22.97
CA PRO A 544 6.43 -17.95 23.79
C PRO A 544 7.54 -18.00 24.86
N PRO A 545 7.30 -18.58 26.04
CA PRO A 545 8.29 -18.71 27.11
C PRO A 545 9.39 -19.72 26.76
N THR A 546 10.58 -19.25 26.43
CA THR A 546 11.72 -20.07 25.98
C THR A 546 12.19 -21.08 27.04
N GLN A 547 12.07 -20.78 28.33
CA GLN A 547 12.43 -21.70 29.42
C GLN A 547 11.56 -22.95 29.41
N ALA A 548 10.26 -22.81 29.22
CA ALA A 548 9.34 -23.93 29.19
C ALA A 548 9.44 -24.75 27.89
N LEU A 549 9.85 -24.16 26.78
CA LEU A 549 10.08 -24.88 25.52
C LEU A 549 11.38 -25.70 25.56
N ALA A 550 12.41 -25.20 26.25
CA ALA A 550 13.69 -25.90 26.37
C ALA A 550 13.64 -27.17 27.24
N ILE A 551 12.64 -27.32 28.10
CA ILE A 551 12.45 -28.52 28.96
C ILE A 551 11.93 -29.72 28.14
N ASP A 552 11.09 -29.47 27.14
CA ASP A 552 10.49 -30.53 26.34
C ASP A 552 11.39 -31.04 25.19
N ASN A 553 12.43 -30.27 24.81
CA ASN A 553 13.34 -30.63 23.73
C ASN A 553 14.69 -31.09 24.27
N GLU A 554 14.99 -32.37 24.14
CA GLU A 554 16.28 -32.98 24.46
C GLU A 554 17.45 -32.39 23.65
N ASN A 555 17.17 -31.73 22.52
CA ASN A 555 18.13 -31.03 21.68
C ASN A 555 18.28 -29.54 22.07
N LYS A 556 19.27 -29.22 22.88
CA LYS A 556 19.64 -27.86 23.30
C LYS A 556 20.07 -26.92 22.14
N ASN A 557 20.14 -27.40 20.92
CA ASN A 557 20.50 -26.64 19.72
C ASN A 557 19.33 -26.45 18.72
N ASP A 558 18.08 -26.44 19.22
CA ASP A 558 16.95 -26.22 18.36
C ASP A 558 16.97 -24.75 17.82
N LYS A 559 16.99 -24.64 16.50
CA LYS A 559 17.00 -23.35 15.78
C LYS A 559 15.81 -22.46 16.18
N ASN A 560 14.64 -23.05 16.42
CA ASN A 560 13.43 -22.35 16.82
C ASN A 560 13.57 -21.69 18.19
N ILE A 561 14.18 -22.37 19.17
CA ILE A 561 14.42 -21.78 20.50
C ILE A 561 15.39 -20.61 20.43
N ALA A 562 16.41 -20.70 19.58
CA ALA A 562 17.35 -19.60 19.36
C ALA A 562 16.65 -18.39 18.71
N ASP A 563 15.78 -18.63 17.75
CA ASP A 563 15.00 -17.60 17.04
C ASP A 563 14.01 -16.91 18.00
N ILE A 564 13.30 -17.67 18.85
CA ILE A 564 12.40 -17.12 19.86
C ILE A 564 13.18 -16.31 20.93
N LYS A 565 14.35 -16.78 21.37
CA LYS A 565 15.21 -16.01 22.28
C LYS A 565 15.61 -14.68 21.67
N GLN A 566 16.00 -14.67 20.42
CA GLN A 566 16.36 -13.47 19.71
C GLN A 566 15.15 -12.51 19.60
N LEU A 567 13.94 -13.02 19.30
CA LEU A 567 12.72 -12.22 19.31
C LEU A 567 12.46 -11.59 20.68
N GLN A 568 12.65 -12.35 21.77
CA GLN A 568 12.45 -11.86 23.12
C GLN A 568 13.49 -10.82 23.57
N ASP A 569 14.71 -10.85 23.05
CA ASP A 569 15.72 -9.83 23.36
C ASP A 569 15.26 -8.43 22.93
N ASP A 570 14.41 -8.35 21.93
CA ASP A 570 13.82 -7.10 21.42
C ASP A 570 12.49 -6.71 22.10
N LEU A 571 11.90 -7.64 22.84
CA LEU A 571 10.60 -7.49 23.53
C LEU A 571 10.82 -7.53 25.06
N ILE A 572 11.44 -6.48 25.59
CA ILE A 572 11.93 -6.45 26.98
C ILE A 572 10.81 -6.73 27.98
N ASN A 573 9.61 -6.16 27.81
CA ASN A 573 8.48 -6.38 28.71
C ASN A 573 8.02 -7.84 28.63
N GLU A 574 7.87 -8.40 27.43
CA GLU A 574 7.46 -9.80 27.25
C GLU A 574 8.51 -10.78 27.76
N LYS A 575 9.81 -10.45 27.62
CA LYS A 575 10.92 -11.25 28.14
C LYS A 575 10.89 -11.32 29.68
N GLU A 576 10.66 -10.20 30.35
CA GLU A 576 10.54 -10.15 31.79
C GLU A 576 9.27 -10.86 32.27
N ASP A 577 8.14 -10.65 31.59
CA ASP A 577 6.88 -11.33 31.89
C ASP A 577 7.00 -12.86 31.77
N ASN A 578 7.71 -13.34 30.73
CA ASN A 578 7.91 -14.77 30.50
C ASN A 578 8.76 -15.48 31.56
N LYS A 579 9.46 -14.73 32.42
CA LYS A 579 10.16 -15.31 33.59
C LYS A 579 9.19 -15.71 34.70
N GLN A 580 7.99 -15.14 34.73
CA GLN A 580 6.96 -15.44 35.72
C GLN A 580 5.96 -16.43 35.12
N ASP A 581 5.74 -17.56 35.80
CA ASP A 581 4.84 -18.65 35.38
C ASP A 581 4.96 -19.06 33.88
N PRO A 582 6.14 -19.49 33.43
CA PRO A 582 6.37 -19.84 32.02
C PRO A 582 5.49 -21.01 31.55
N GLU A 583 5.18 -21.98 32.43
CA GLU A 583 4.34 -23.13 32.06
C GLU A 583 2.87 -22.74 31.91
N GLY A 584 2.34 -21.85 32.73
CA GLY A 584 0.98 -21.33 32.58
C GLY A 584 0.81 -20.56 31.26
N LYS A 585 1.77 -19.69 30.91
CA LYS A 585 1.77 -18.93 29.66
C LYS A 585 1.90 -19.82 28.43
N LYS A 586 2.75 -20.86 28.50
CA LYS A 586 2.87 -21.87 27.43
C LYS A 586 1.54 -22.57 27.16
N LYS A 587 0.86 -23.05 28.24
CA LYS A 587 -0.45 -23.70 28.10
C LYS A 587 -1.51 -22.76 27.53
N ALA A 588 -1.53 -21.50 27.96
CA ALA A 588 -2.45 -20.50 27.43
C ALA A 588 -2.20 -20.23 25.93
N LEU A 589 -0.93 -20.07 25.52
CA LEU A 589 -0.59 -19.86 24.11
C LEU A 589 -0.96 -21.05 23.23
N ILE A 590 -0.74 -22.29 23.70
CA ILE A 590 -1.18 -23.50 22.98
C ILE A 590 -2.69 -23.49 22.79
N ALA A 591 -3.47 -23.19 23.83
CA ALA A 591 -4.92 -23.13 23.75
C ALA A 591 -5.40 -22.04 22.76
N ILE A 592 -4.75 -20.87 22.75
CA ILE A 592 -5.03 -19.79 21.80
C ILE A 592 -4.74 -20.24 20.36
N ILE A 593 -3.60 -20.87 20.11
CA ILE A 593 -3.24 -21.38 18.78
C ILE A 593 -4.21 -22.47 18.32
N ASP A 594 -4.62 -23.38 19.21
CA ASP A 594 -5.58 -24.43 18.89
C ASP A 594 -6.95 -23.87 18.51
N GLU A 595 -7.41 -22.81 19.17
CA GLU A 595 -8.66 -22.14 18.83
C GLU A 595 -8.55 -21.40 17.50
N TYR A 596 -7.43 -20.72 17.26
CA TYR A 596 -7.11 -20.10 15.98
C TYR A 596 -7.12 -21.13 14.84
N ASN A 597 -6.47 -22.27 15.04
CA ASN A 597 -6.44 -23.36 14.04
C ASN A 597 -7.85 -23.86 13.70
N LYS A 598 -8.72 -24.01 14.70
CA LYS A 598 -10.12 -24.42 14.48
C LYS A 598 -10.88 -23.40 13.67
N GLN A 599 -10.70 -22.11 13.97
CA GLN A 599 -11.42 -21.03 13.30
C GLN A 599 -10.98 -20.87 11.85
N TYR A 600 -9.67 -20.91 11.60
CA TYR A 600 -9.11 -20.58 10.28
C TYR A 600 -8.70 -21.82 9.47
N ASN A 601 -9.00 -23.02 9.96
CA ASN A 601 -8.64 -24.29 9.34
C ASN A 601 -7.13 -24.37 9.04
N SER A 602 -6.31 -23.99 10.04
CA SER A 602 -4.84 -24.03 9.99
C SER A 602 -4.29 -25.10 10.94
N ASN A 603 -2.97 -25.31 10.94
CA ASN A 603 -2.32 -26.35 11.73
C ASN A 603 -1.05 -25.84 12.43
N HIS A 604 -1.07 -24.59 12.87
CA HIS A 604 0.06 -23.99 13.58
C HIS A 604 0.32 -24.65 14.94
N THR A 605 1.58 -24.63 15.34
CA THR A 605 2.02 -25.17 16.64
C THR A 605 2.90 -24.15 17.37
N ILE A 606 3.01 -24.27 18.69
CA ILE A 606 3.90 -23.40 19.47
C ILE A 606 5.38 -23.60 19.09
N ASN A 607 5.77 -24.78 18.61
CA ASN A 607 7.12 -25.07 18.16
C ASN A 607 7.46 -24.38 16.83
N GLU A 608 6.45 -24.01 16.05
CA GLU A 608 6.54 -23.25 14.81
C GLU A 608 5.83 -21.89 14.96
N PHE A 609 6.05 -21.23 16.09
CA PHE A 609 5.41 -19.98 16.44
C PHE A 609 5.53 -18.92 15.34
N ASP A 610 6.66 -18.89 14.65
CA ASP A 610 6.89 -17.96 13.54
C ASP A 610 5.84 -18.10 12.43
N LEU A 611 5.39 -19.31 12.10
CA LEU A 611 4.35 -19.54 11.08
C LEU A 611 2.98 -19.04 11.54
N TYR A 612 2.64 -19.25 12.81
CA TYR A 612 1.43 -18.67 13.41
C TYR A 612 1.46 -17.14 13.35
N TYR A 613 2.56 -16.55 13.78
CA TYR A 613 2.75 -15.12 13.80
C TYR A 613 2.68 -14.50 12.39
N GLN A 614 3.29 -15.16 11.40
CA GLN A 614 3.24 -14.75 10.00
C GLN A 614 1.83 -14.82 9.41
N ASP A 615 1.06 -15.88 9.70
CA ASP A 615 -0.32 -16.00 9.22
C ASP A 615 -1.21 -14.89 9.80
N VAL A 616 -1.09 -14.60 11.12
CA VAL A 616 -1.79 -13.47 11.73
C VAL A 616 -1.42 -12.14 11.06
N GLN A 617 -0.13 -11.89 10.84
CA GLN A 617 0.33 -10.67 10.16
C GLN A 617 -0.25 -10.56 8.74
N GLN A 618 -0.18 -11.62 7.96
CA GLN A 618 -0.65 -11.63 6.58
C GLN A 618 -2.16 -11.38 6.50
N ARG A 619 -2.96 -11.96 7.40
CA ARG A 619 -4.41 -11.76 7.43
C ARG A 619 -4.82 -10.32 7.69
N ILE A 620 -4.07 -9.58 8.51
CA ILE A 620 -4.36 -8.16 8.84
C ILE A 620 -3.58 -7.18 7.97
N LYS A 621 -2.49 -7.60 7.33
CA LYS A 621 -1.69 -6.73 6.45
C LYS A 621 -2.31 -6.61 5.06
N ASP A 622 -2.60 -7.75 4.45
CA ASP A 622 -3.02 -7.83 3.06
C ASP A 622 -4.54 -8.01 2.94
N GLN A 623 -5.24 -8.04 4.08
CA GLN A 623 -6.64 -8.51 4.15
C GLN A 623 -6.82 -9.72 3.23
N LYS A 624 -6.10 -10.79 3.52
CA LYS A 624 -6.06 -12.05 2.74
C LYS A 624 -7.43 -12.49 2.23
N TYR A 625 -8.47 -12.02 2.90
CA TYR A 625 -9.86 -12.17 2.51
C TYR A 625 -10.49 -10.78 2.46
N SER A 626 -10.91 -10.36 1.28
CA SER A 626 -11.63 -9.10 1.06
C SER A 626 -12.96 -9.09 1.81
N ASN A 627 -13.35 -7.97 2.39
CA ASN A 627 -14.66 -7.79 3.01
C ASN A 627 -15.81 -7.96 2.03
N ALA A 628 -15.55 -7.69 0.74
CA ALA A 628 -16.58 -7.75 -0.28
C ALA A 628 -17.04 -9.18 -0.59
N ASP A 629 -16.15 -10.17 -0.44
CA ASP A 629 -16.34 -11.51 -1.03
C ASP A 629 -16.47 -12.61 0.02
N TYR A 630 -16.38 -12.28 1.36
CA TYR A 630 -16.21 -13.33 2.35
C TYR A 630 -17.11 -13.25 3.56
N PRO A 631 -17.56 -14.43 4.04
CA PRO A 631 -18.10 -14.50 5.36
C PRO A 631 -17.08 -14.01 6.39
N HIS A 632 -17.52 -13.16 7.28
CA HIS A 632 -16.76 -12.56 8.38
C HIS A 632 -15.90 -13.55 9.17
N LYS A 633 -16.27 -14.84 9.19
CA LYS A 633 -15.53 -15.93 9.88
C LYS A 633 -14.04 -16.06 9.47
N ASN A 634 -13.65 -15.56 8.30
CA ASN A 634 -12.27 -15.68 7.79
C ASN A 634 -11.38 -14.48 8.14
N LYS A 635 -11.95 -13.41 8.73
CA LYS A 635 -11.23 -12.19 9.08
C LYS A 635 -10.81 -12.19 10.54
N ILE A 636 -9.77 -11.41 10.83
CA ILE A 636 -9.43 -11.03 12.20
C ILE A 636 -9.92 -9.61 12.42
N ASP A 637 -10.78 -9.38 13.41
CA ASP A 637 -11.25 -8.05 13.78
C ASP A 637 -10.27 -7.37 14.73
N ILE A 638 -9.82 -8.08 15.77
CA ILE A 638 -8.93 -7.55 16.80
C ILE A 638 -7.76 -8.51 17.03
N VAL A 639 -6.54 -7.97 17.06
CA VAL A 639 -5.37 -8.71 17.53
C VAL A 639 -4.93 -8.13 18.87
N ILE A 640 -4.97 -8.96 19.91
CA ILE A 640 -4.46 -8.61 21.26
C ILE A 640 -2.95 -8.84 21.26
N VAL A 641 -2.19 -7.82 21.67
CA VAL A 641 -0.73 -7.83 21.67
C VAL A 641 -0.16 -7.18 22.95
N VAL A 642 1.08 -7.50 23.25
CA VAL A 642 1.82 -6.80 24.34
C VAL A 642 2.79 -5.79 23.70
N ASP A 643 3.89 -6.25 23.13
CA ASP A 643 4.84 -5.40 22.40
C ASP A 643 4.91 -5.75 20.89
N MET A 644 4.53 -6.96 20.53
CA MET A 644 4.52 -7.43 19.15
C MET A 644 3.56 -6.58 18.30
N LEU A 645 3.86 -6.38 17.05
CA LEU A 645 3.09 -5.57 16.06
C LEU A 645 3.00 -4.06 16.37
N LEU A 646 3.30 -3.60 17.60
CA LEU A 646 3.32 -2.16 17.90
C LEU A 646 4.47 -1.43 17.22
N THR A 647 5.52 -2.16 16.84
CA THR A 647 6.67 -1.63 16.10
C THR A 647 6.99 -2.53 14.91
N GLY A 648 7.41 -1.95 13.78
CA GLY A 648 7.85 -2.71 12.60
C GLY A 648 6.73 -3.28 11.72
N PHE A 649 5.46 -3.24 12.13
CA PHE A 649 4.32 -3.71 11.35
C PHE A 649 3.71 -2.60 10.49
N ASP A 650 3.33 -2.89 9.27
CA ASP A 650 2.71 -1.94 8.34
C ASP A 650 1.50 -2.56 7.63
N SER A 651 0.33 -1.92 7.77
CA SER A 651 -0.92 -2.32 7.11
C SER A 651 -1.78 -1.13 6.77
N LYS A 652 -2.30 -1.06 5.56
CA LYS A 652 -3.28 -0.06 5.14
C LYS A 652 -4.66 -0.30 5.77
N PHE A 653 -4.96 -1.57 6.08
CA PHE A 653 -6.26 -2.00 6.61
C PHE A 653 -6.38 -1.90 8.13
N LEU A 654 -5.29 -1.62 8.82
CA LEU A 654 -5.30 -1.34 10.25
C LEU A 654 -5.62 0.13 10.49
N ASN A 655 -6.82 0.43 11.04
CA ASN A 655 -7.22 1.81 11.31
C ASN A 655 -7.38 2.11 12.80
N THR A 656 -7.48 1.09 13.68
CA THR A 656 -7.82 1.28 15.09
C THR A 656 -6.78 0.66 16.01
N LEU A 657 -6.43 1.40 17.08
CA LEU A 657 -5.59 0.93 18.17
C LEU A 657 -6.31 1.17 19.50
N TYR A 658 -6.59 0.10 20.22
CA TYR A 658 -7.04 0.11 21.62
C TYR A 658 -5.82 0.08 22.53
N VAL A 659 -5.75 0.97 23.52
CA VAL A 659 -4.55 1.15 24.35
C VAL A 659 -4.89 0.98 25.83
N ASP A 660 -4.57 -0.18 26.41
CA ASP A 660 -4.50 -0.42 27.84
C ASP A 660 -3.04 -0.66 28.28
N LYS A 661 -2.16 0.23 27.83
CA LYS A 661 -0.72 0.16 28.04
C LYS A 661 -0.15 1.55 28.27
N ASN A 662 0.79 1.67 29.21
CA ASN A 662 1.48 2.93 29.46
C ASN A 662 2.53 3.16 28.36
N LEU A 663 2.17 3.93 27.34
CA LEU A 663 3.05 4.30 26.24
C LEU A 663 3.63 5.70 26.48
N LYS A 664 4.90 5.89 26.12
CA LYS A 664 5.57 7.19 26.24
C LYS A 664 6.43 7.48 25.02
N TYR A 665 6.57 8.76 24.68
CA TYR A 665 7.48 9.27 23.66
C TYR A 665 7.46 8.46 22.36
N HIS A 666 8.60 7.89 21.97
CA HIS A 666 8.76 7.12 20.73
C HIS A 666 7.84 5.90 20.65
N GLY A 667 7.68 5.15 21.74
CA GLY A 667 6.79 3.98 21.78
C GLY A 667 5.33 4.35 21.52
N LEU A 668 4.88 5.50 22.04
CA LEU A 668 3.54 6.02 21.80
C LEU A 668 3.33 6.38 20.31
N ILE A 669 4.24 7.18 19.76
CA ILE A 669 4.13 7.60 18.34
C ILE A 669 4.24 6.42 17.38
N GLN A 670 5.10 5.45 17.67
CA GLN A 670 5.24 4.25 16.85
C GLN A 670 3.99 3.39 16.86
N ALA A 671 3.37 3.18 18.02
CA ALA A 671 2.12 2.44 18.15
C ALA A 671 0.97 3.15 17.41
N PHE A 672 0.81 4.46 17.62
CA PHE A 672 -0.23 5.26 16.93
C PHE A 672 -0.03 5.24 15.41
N SER A 673 1.21 5.35 14.95
CA SER A 673 1.54 5.33 13.51
C SER A 673 1.28 3.99 12.82
N ARG A 674 0.83 2.95 13.53
CA ARG A 674 0.30 1.73 12.90
C ARG A 674 -1.03 1.97 12.22
N THR A 675 -1.84 2.91 12.72
CA THR A 675 -3.21 3.17 12.25
C THR A 675 -3.30 4.20 11.13
N ASN A 676 -2.27 4.99 10.89
CA ASN A 676 -2.34 6.18 10.04
C ASN A 676 -1.92 5.97 8.57
N ARG A 677 -1.87 4.74 8.08
CA ARG A 677 -1.61 4.47 6.66
C ARG A 677 -2.80 4.86 5.81
N ILE A 678 -2.50 5.53 4.69
CA ILE A 678 -3.53 5.92 3.73
C ILE A 678 -4.00 4.69 2.96
N LEU A 679 -5.31 4.60 2.79
CA LEU A 679 -5.97 3.68 1.88
C LEU A 679 -6.76 4.50 0.85
N ASN A 680 -7.97 4.92 1.21
CA ASN A 680 -8.86 5.79 0.44
C ASN A 680 -9.75 6.59 1.41
N ASP A 681 -10.74 7.30 0.91
CA ASP A 681 -11.62 8.16 1.73
C ASP A 681 -12.52 7.37 2.72
N SER A 682 -12.59 6.02 2.62
CA SER A 682 -13.26 5.19 3.62
C SER A 682 -12.50 5.12 4.95
N LYS A 683 -11.20 5.47 4.94
CA LYS A 683 -10.33 5.56 6.11
C LYS A 683 -9.86 7.01 6.30
N PRO A 684 -10.66 7.88 6.93
CA PRO A 684 -10.37 9.31 7.03
C PRO A 684 -9.25 9.64 8.01
N TYR A 685 -8.99 8.79 9.01
CA TYR A 685 -7.97 8.96 10.04
C TYR A 685 -7.59 7.64 10.71
N GLY A 686 -6.52 7.66 11.51
CA GLY A 686 -6.20 6.59 12.46
C GLY A 686 -6.97 6.79 13.76
N ASN A 687 -7.61 5.74 14.26
CA ASN A 687 -8.47 5.78 15.44
C ASN A 687 -7.73 5.20 16.65
N ILE A 688 -7.67 5.96 17.75
CA ILE A 688 -7.01 5.56 18.99
C ILE A 688 -8.03 5.64 20.12
N LEU A 689 -8.24 4.54 20.85
CA LEU A 689 -9.01 4.53 22.08
C LEU A 689 -8.05 4.28 23.25
N ASP A 690 -7.83 5.32 24.06
CA ASP A 690 -6.94 5.28 25.21
C ASP A 690 -7.71 5.02 26.51
N PHE A 691 -7.38 3.92 27.19
CA PHE A 691 -7.95 3.51 28.47
C PHE A 691 -7.08 3.92 29.67
N ARG A 692 -5.93 4.56 29.43
CA ARG A 692 -4.94 4.95 30.46
C ARG A 692 -4.92 6.45 30.74
N GLN A 693 -5.77 7.25 30.12
CA GLN A 693 -5.83 8.71 30.30
C GLN A 693 -4.48 9.39 30.03
N GLN A 694 -3.82 9.05 28.92
CA GLN A 694 -2.46 9.47 28.58
C GLN A 694 -2.40 10.80 27.82
N GLN A 695 -3.35 11.69 27.97
CA GLN A 695 -3.40 12.95 27.21
C GLN A 695 -2.10 13.75 27.32
N ASP A 696 -1.55 13.90 28.54
CA ASP A 696 -0.30 14.66 28.75
C ASP A 696 0.90 14.00 28.05
N ALA A 697 0.95 12.66 28.04
CA ALA A 697 1.99 11.92 27.34
C ALA A 697 1.87 12.06 25.80
N VAL A 698 0.65 12.08 25.28
CA VAL A 698 0.36 12.35 23.87
C VAL A 698 0.80 13.77 23.49
N ASP A 699 0.39 14.75 24.26
CA ASP A 699 0.73 16.17 24.03
C ASP A 699 2.26 16.38 24.02
N THR A 700 2.95 15.78 25.00
CA THR A 700 4.41 15.81 25.07
C THR A 700 5.06 15.14 23.85
N ALA A 701 4.53 14.01 23.41
CA ALA A 701 5.07 13.29 22.26
C ALA A 701 4.82 14.07 20.95
N ILE A 702 3.66 14.69 20.76
CA ILE A 702 3.36 15.56 19.61
C ILE A 702 4.34 16.74 19.58
N ALA A 703 4.53 17.44 20.71
CA ALA A 703 5.47 18.55 20.81
C ALA A 703 6.90 18.14 20.43
N LEU A 704 7.35 16.97 20.91
CA LEU A 704 8.71 16.49 20.68
C LEU A 704 8.98 16.05 19.23
N PHE A 705 8.02 15.37 18.60
CA PHE A 705 8.21 14.73 17.27
C PHE A 705 7.56 15.46 16.09
N SER A 706 6.89 16.59 16.34
CA SER A 706 6.29 17.38 15.25
C SER A 706 7.33 18.09 14.37
N GLY A 707 8.46 18.48 14.95
CA GLY A 707 9.40 19.40 14.32
C GLY A 707 8.90 20.85 14.30
N GLU A 708 7.69 21.14 14.82
CA GLU A 708 7.10 22.46 14.94
C GLU A 708 7.44 23.10 16.30
N LYS A 709 7.63 24.41 16.29
CA LYS A 709 7.89 25.17 17.52
C LYS A 709 6.62 25.55 18.28
N ASP A 710 5.49 25.59 17.57
CA ASP A 710 4.18 25.92 18.12
C ASP A 710 3.40 24.62 18.37
N GLU A 711 3.23 24.30 19.65
CA GLU A 711 2.52 23.09 20.09
C GLU A 711 1.04 23.07 19.66
N SER A 712 0.37 24.25 19.65
CA SER A 712 -1.02 24.35 19.25
C SER A 712 -1.17 24.01 17.75
N LYS A 713 -0.29 24.53 16.93
CA LYS A 713 -0.25 24.25 15.50
C LYS A 713 0.08 22.78 15.23
N ALA A 714 1.02 22.19 15.98
CA ALA A 714 1.34 20.78 15.89
C ALA A 714 0.11 19.90 16.15
N LYS A 715 -0.66 20.19 17.21
CA LYS A 715 -1.89 19.47 17.53
C LYS A 715 -2.96 19.61 16.45
N GLU A 716 -3.16 20.80 15.90
CA GLU A 716 -4.10 21.04 14.79
C GLU A 716 -3.75 20.24 13.54
N ILE A 717 -2.46 20.04 13.26
CA ILE A 717 -2.02 19.23 12.11
C ILE A 717 -2.21 17.73 12.39
N TRP A 718 -1.83 17.26 13.58
CA TRP A 718 -1.83 15.83 13.91
C TRP A 718 -3.19 15.26 14.22
N LEU A 719 -4.05 16.05 14.88
CA LEU A 719 -5.36 15.61 15.35
C LEU A 719 -6.47 16.04 14.39
N VAL A 720 -7.52 15.22 14.31
CA VAL A 720 -8.73 15.60 13.60
C VAL A 720 -9.51 16.66 14.37
N ASP A 721 -10.34 17.42 13.66
CA ASP A 721 -11.25 18.38 14.31
C ASP A 721 -12.17 17.66 15.31
N PRO A 722 -12.51 18.25 16.45
CA PRO A 722 -13.46 17.64 17.39
C PRO A 722 -14.85 17.50 16.80
N ALA A 723 -15.61 16.49 17.26
CA ALA A 723 -16.92 16.13 16.71
C ALA A 723 -17.90 17.32 16.53
N PRO A 724 -18.06 18.25 17.48
CA PRO A 724 -18.97 19.38 17.29
C PRO A 724 -18.66 20.22 16.04
N LYS A 725 -17.37 20.47 15.77
CA LYS A 725 -16.94 21.24 14.60
C LYS A 725 -17.17 20.49 13.28
N VAL A 726 -17.07 19.16 13.29
CA VAL A 726 -17.34 18.34 12.10
C VAL A 726 -18.86 18.23 11.87
N ILE A 727 -19.66 18.17 12.93
CA ILE A 727 -21.14 18.20 12.83
C ILE A 727 -21.61 19.53 12.23
N GLU A 728 -21.04 20.66 12.66
CA GLU A 728 -21.33 21.97 12.07
C GLU A 728 -21.03 22.00 10.56
N LYS A 729 -19.84 21.51 10.15
CA LYS A 729 -19.49 21.39 8.72
C LYS A 729 -20.42 20.46 7.95
N PHE A 730 -20.88 19.38 8.59
CA PHE A 730 -21.83 18.44 7.99
C PHE A 730 -23.19 19.10 7.77
N GLU A 731 -23.70 19.85 8.74
CA GLU A 731 -24.94 20.63 8.61
C GLU A 731 -24.81 21.68 7.49
N GLU A 732 -23.70 22.44 7.45
CA GLU A 732 -23.44 23.40 6.36
C GLU A 732 -23.44 22.73 4.98
N ALA A 733 -22.84 21.54 4.85
CA ALA A 733 -22.80 20.81 3.60
C ALA A 733 -24.19 20.32 3.17
N VAL A 734 -25.01 19.85 4.12
CA VAL A 734 -26.41 19.45 3.85
C VAL A 734 -27.27 20.66 3.46
N VAL A 735 -27.13 21.79 4.16
CA VAL A 735 -27.82 23.04 3.80
C VAL A 735 -27.42 23.51 2.40
N ALA A 736 -26.13 23.47 2.06
CA ALA A 736 -25.66 23.83 0.73
C ALA A 736 -26.20 22.90 -0.37
N LEU A 737 -26.43 21.63 -0.08
CA LEU A 737 -27.13 20.69 -0.98
C LEU A 737 -28.61 21.05 -1.12
N GLN A 738 -29.30 21.36 -0.01
CA GLN A 738 -30.73 21.79 0.00
C GLN A 738 -30.94 23.07 -0.80
N ASP A 739 -30.10 24.08 -0.58
CA ASP A 739 -30.17 25.37 -1.28
C ASP A 739 -29.93 25.20 -2.79
N PHE A 740 -28.99 24.32 -3.14
CA PHE A 740 -28.72 24.00 -4.54
C PHE A 740 -29.94 23.35 -5.21
N MET A 741 -30.59 22.36 -4.57
CA MET A 741 -31.80 21.72 -5.12
C MET A 741 -32.93 22.74 -5.28
N LYS A 742 -33.14 23.59 -4.27
CA LYS A 742 -34.12 24.67 -4.31
C LYS A 742 -33.85 25.69 -5.41
N THR A 743 -32.61 26.05 -5.67
CA THR A 743 -32.21 26.95 -6.77
C THR A 743 -32.55 26.38 -8.15
N ASN A 744 -32.67 25.05 -8.26
CA ASN A 744 -33.11 24.35 -9.46
C ASN A 744 -34.65 24.07 -9.48
N ASP A 745 -35.41 24.71 -8.61
CA ASP A 745 -36.87 24.53 -8.43
C ASP A 745 -37.26 23.09 -8.05
N LEU A 746 -36.36 22.37 -7.31
CA LEU A 746 -36.57 21.00 -6.89
C LEU A 746 -36.57 20.90 -5.35
N SER A 747 -37.34 19.96 -4.79
CA SER A 747 -37.17 19.58 -3.38
C SER A 747 -35.87 18.81 -3.16
N CYS A 748 -35.31 18.90 -1.95
CA CYS A 748 -34.12 18.13 -1.62
C CYS A 748 -34.48 16.67 -1.26
N GLU A 749 -35.00 15.97 -2.25
CA GLU A 749 -35.35 14.55 -2.17
C GLU A 749 -34.52 13.75 -3.16
N PRO A 750 -34.09 12.52 -2.83
CA PRO A 750 -33.27 11.69 -3.70
C PRO A 750 -33.83 11.48 -5.10
N LYS A 751 -35.17 11.35 -5.22
CA LYS A 751 -35.89 11.16 -6.49
C LYS A 751 -35.83 12.38 -7.39
N GLU A 752 -35.74 13.58 -6.81
CA GLU A 752 -35.70 14.82 -7.58
C GLU A 752 -34.35 15.06 -8.24
N VAL A 753 -33.28 14.33 -7.83
CA VAL A 753 -31.96 14.39 -8.49
C VAL A 753 -32.02 14.05 -9.97
N TYR A 754 -32.95 13.15 -10.36
CA TYR A 754 -33.14 12.76 -11.77
C TYR A 754 -33.80 13.88 -12.61
N ASN A 755 -34.46 14.82 -11.96
CA ASN A 755 -35.12 15.97 -12.60
C ASN A 755 -34.17 17.15 -12.84
N LEU A 756 -32.88 17.06 -12.38
CA LEU A 756 -31.86 18.07 -12.64
C LEU A 756 -31.62 18.24 -14.14
N LYS A 757 -31.75 19.47 -14.61
CA LYS A 757 -31.65 19.84 -16.03
C LYS A 757 -30.22 20.23 -16.39
N GLY A 758 -29.64 19.50 -17.36
CA GLY A 758 -28.28 19.73 -17.83
C GLY A 758 -27.21 19.04 -16.98
N ASP A 759 -26.07 18.82 -17.61
CA ASP A 759 -24.96 18.08 -17.01
C ASP A 759 -24.27 18.91 -15.92
N THR A 760 -24.14 20.21 -16.10
CA THR A 760 -23.60 21.13 -15.10
C THR A 760 -24.35 21.05 -13.76
N ALA A 761 -25.71 20.98 -13.78
CA ALA A 761 -26.49 20.84 -12.57
C ALA A 761 -26.25 19.48 -11.89
N ARG A 762 -26.16 18.40 -12.67
CA ARG A 762 -25.85 17.05 -12.17
C ARG A 762 -24.48 16.97 -11.52
N ILE A 763 -23.48 17.62 -12.09
CA ILE A 763 -22.13 17.68 -11.51
C ILE A 763 -22.09 18.49 -10.22
N ASN A 764 -22.81 19.62 -10.20
CA ASN A 764 -22.94 20.43 -8.99
C ASN A 764 -23.59 19.65 -7.85
N PHE A 765 -24.57 18.79 -8.14
CA PHE A 765 -25.13 17.84 -7.18
C PHE A 765 -24.04 16.85 -6.70
N ILE A 766 -23.32 16.22 -7.63
CA ILE A 766 -22.25 15.27 -7.32
C ILE A 766 -21.23 15.89 -6.38
N ASN A 767 -20.74 17.10 -6.67
CA ASN A 767 -19.72 17.77 -5.88
C ASN A 767 -20.21 18.13 -4.46
N ARG A 768 -21.48 18.53 -4.32
CA ARG A 768 -22.06 18.83 -3.01
C ARG A 768 -22.35 17.58 -2.20
N PHE A 769 -22.93 16.58 -2.81
CA PHE A 769 -23.20 15.31 -2.12
C PHE A 769 -21.90 14.58 -1.73
N LYS A 770 -20.85 14.69 -2.52
CA LYS A 770 -19.50 14.22 -2.18
C LYS A 770 -19.05 14.74 -0.82
N GLU A 771 -19.19 16.04 -0.56
CA GLU A 771 -18.77 16.62 0.72
C GLU A 771 -19.65 16.14 1.88
N VAL A 772 -20.96 16.04 1.68
CA VAL A 772 -21.88 15.44 2.64
C VAL A 772 -21.44 14.01 2.99
N GLN A 773 -21.19 13.18 1.99
CA GLN A 773 -20.75 11.79 2.15
C GLN A 773 -19.41 11.68 2.89
N ARG A 774 -18.45 12.53 2.55
CA ARG A 774 -17.12 12.56 3.17
C ARG A 774 -17.19 12.89 4.66
N LEU A 775 -17.96 13.92 5.02
CA LEU A 775 -18.15 14.35 6.41
C LEU A 775 -18.93 13.30 7.21
N LYS A 776 -19.95 12.68 6.62
CA LYS A 776 -20.69 11.58 7.26
C LYS A 776 -19.78 10.38 7.54
N THR A 777 -18.98 9.95 6.55
CA THR A 777 -18.01 8.85 6.73
C THR A 777 -16.99 9.16 7.82
N GLN A 778 -16.61 10.42 7.96
CA GLN A 778 -15.74 10.86 9.04
C GLN A 778 -16.46 10.75 10.39
N LEU A 779 -17.71 11.26 10.52
CA LEU A 779 -18.48 11.23 11.75
C LEU A 779 -18.85 9.80 12.19
N ASP A 780 -19.14 8.90 11.26
CA ASP A 780 -19.50 7.51 11.56
C ASP A 780 -18.38 6.75 12.28
N GLN A 781 -17.12 7.16 12.11
CA GLN A 781 -15.96 6.55 12.74
C GLN A 781 -15.53 7.23 14.05
N TYR A 782 -16.22 8.29 14.50
CA TYR A 782 -15.98 8.86 15.82
C TYR A 782 -16.53 7.91 16.91
N THR A 783 -15.69 7.57 17.85
CA THR A 783 -16.00 6.64 18.95
C THR A 783 -16.50 7.34 20.22
N ASP A 784 -16.42 8.67 20.25
CA ASP A 784 -16.74 9.55 21.39
C ASP A 784 -18.01 10.40 21.19
N LEU A 785 -18.81 10.14 20.12
CA LEU A 785 -20.07 10.81 19.90
C LEU A 785 -21.08 10.51 21.02
N SER A 786 -21.62 11.57 21.62
CA SER A 786 -22.73 11.45 22.56
C SER A 786 -24.03 11.03 21.88
N THR A 787 -24.98 10.51 22.66
CA THR A 787 -26.31 10.15 22.14
C THR A 787 -27.00 11.34 21.48
N ASP A 788 -26.89 12.53 22.06
CA ASP A 788 -27.49 13.75 21.55
C ASP A 788 -26.86 14.16 20.21
N GLN A 789 -25.54 14.01 20.07
CA GLN A 789 -24.83 14.27 18.81
C GLN A 789 -25.22 13.28 17.70
N LYS A 790 -25.39 12.01 18.02
CA LYS A 790 -25.90 11.01 17.07
C LYS A 790 -27.31 11.33 16.61
N GLN A 791 -28.21 11.72 17.53
CA GLN A 791 -29.55 12.14 17.18
C GLN A 791 -29.58 13.42 16.33
N LEU A 792 -28.69 14.37 16.62
CA LEU A 792 -28.53 15.58 15.83
C LEU A 792 -28.12 15.25 14.39
N ILE A 793 -27.08 14.39 14.23
CA ILE A 793 -26.61 13.94 12.90
C ILE A 793 -27.75 13.28 12.11
N ASP A 794 -28.51 12.38 12.74
CA ASP A 794 -29.67 11.72 12.11
C ASP A 794 -30.81 12.69 11.79
N THR A 795 -30.98 13.75 12.59
CA THR A 795 -31.97 14.81 12.32
C THR A 795 -31.54 15.68 11.13
N ILE A 796 -30.25 15.99 10.98
CA ILE A 796 -29.70 16.77 9.86
C ILE A 796 -29.94 16.03 8.54
N LEU A 797 -29.60 14.74 8.50
CA LEU A 797 -29.78 13.87 7.34
C LEU A 797 -30.04 12.43 7.79
N PRO A 798 -31.28 11.94 7.76
CA PRO A 798 -31.63 10.57 8.13
C PRO A 798 -30.83 9.52 7.29
N GLU A 799 -30.45 8.42 7.90
CA GLU A 799 -29.67 7.36 7.26
C GLU A 799 -30.35 6.81 6.01
N ASP A 800 -31.66 6.57 6.04
CA ASP A 800 -32.38 6.06 4.88
C ASP A 800 -32.35 7.07 3.71
N GLN A 801 -32.45 8.36 3.99
CA GLN A 801 -32.37 9.40 2.97
C GLN A 801 -30.96 9.52 2.40
N LEU A 802 -29.94 9.40 3.24
CA LEU A 802 -28.54 9.35 2.81
C LEU A 802 -28.29 8.18 1.85
N LEU A 803 -28.83 7.00 2.16
CA LEU A 803 -28.71 5.80 1.32
C LEU A 803 -29.36 6.01 -0.06
N GLU A 804 -30.55 6.61 -0.10
CA GLU A 804 -31.24 6.94 -1.35
C GLU A 804 -30.47 7.98 -2.17
N PHE A 805 -29.92 9.02 -1.54
CA PHE A 805 -29.04 9.99 -2.21
C PHE A 805 -27.79 9.34 -2.77
N ARG A 806 -27.20 8.39 -2.05
CA ARG A 806 -26.03 7.63 -2.52
C ARG A 806 -26.33 6.84 -3.80
N SER A 807 -27.53 6.22 -3.87
CA SER A 807 -28.00 5.53 -5.07
C SER A 807 -28.16 6.50 -6.25
N SER A 808 -28.84 7.63 -6.03
CA SER A 808 -29.04 8.66 -7.05
C SER A 808 -27.70 9.26 -7.53
N TYR A 809 -26.75 9.45 -6.60
CA TYR A 809 -25.40 9.91 -6.89
C TYR A 809 -24.66 8.95 -7.84
N LEU A 810 -24.63 7.66 -7.51
CA LEU A 810 -23.92 6.66 -8.31
C LEU A 810 -24.50 6.50 -9.70
N GLU A 811 -25.83 6.51 -9.84
CA GLU A 811 -26.49 6.44 -11.14
C GLU A 811 -26.22 7.69 -11.99
N THR A 812 -26.28 8.87 -11.36
CA THR A 812 -25.97 10.14 -12.03
C THR A 812 -24.51 10.20 -12.48
N ALA A 813 -23.59 9.80 -11.61
CA ALA A 813 -22.16 9.74 -11.93
C ALA A 813 -21.86 8.74 -13.05
N LYS A 814 -22.51 7.57 -13.05
CA LYS A 814 -22.39 6.57 -14.11
C LYS A 814 -22.87 7.11 -15.47
N LYS A 815 -24.03 7.73 -15.52
CA LYS A 815 -24.58 8.34 -16.75
C LYS A 815 -23.65 9.42 -17.32
N LEU A 816 -23.09 10.27 -16.45
CA LEU A 816 -22.15 11.31 -16.87
C LEU A 816 -20.82 10.73 -17.37
N LYS A 817 -20.33 9.66 -16.71
CA LYS A 817 -19.14 8.93 -17.16
C LYS A 817 -19.34 8.28 -18.53
N GLU A 818 -20.45 7.58 -18.72
CA GLU A 818 -20.78 6.95 -20.03
C GLU A 818 -20.94 7.99 -21.14
N LYS A 819 -21.49 9.16 -20.82
CA LYS A 819 -21.61 10.27 -21.78
C LYS A 819 -20.21 10.82 -22.13
N ARG A 820 -19.36 11.06 -21.15
CA ARG A 820 -17.98 11.50 -21.33
C ARG A 820 -17.21 10.52 -22.22
N ASP A 821 -17.32 9.25 -21.92
CA ASP A 821 -16.58 8.19 -22.64
C ASP A 821 -17.05 8.04 -24.10
N LYS A 822 -18.32 8.38 -24.41
CA LYS A 822 -18.89 8.35 -25.77
C LYS A 822 -18.62 9.63 -26.57
N GLU A 823 -18.68 10.80 -25.95
CA GLU A 823 -18.64 12.12 -26.63
C GLU A 823 -17.22 12.76 -26.59
N GLY A 824 -16.32 12.28 -25.72
CA GLY A 824 -14.95 12.78 -25.58
C GLY A 824 -14.86 14.30 -25.35
N ASP A 825 -14.03 14.97 -26.11
CA ASP A 825 -13.79 16.43 -26.00
C ASP A 825 -15.01 17.31 -26.33
N LYS A 826 -16.10 16.74 -26.82
CA LYS A 826 -17.36 17.45 -27.11
C LYS A 826 -18.27 17.58 -25.88
N THR A 827 -17.96 16.89 -24.78
CA THR A 827 -18.71 17.02 -23.54
C THR A 827 -18.47 18.37 -22.88
N GLU A 828 -19.45 18.84 -22.11
CA GLU A 828 -19.30 20.08 -21.32
C GLU A 828 -18.07 20.01 -20.42
N PRO A 829 -17.32 21.14 -20.25
CA PRO A 829 -16.12 21.15 -19.40
C PRO A 829 -16.34 20.59 -18.01
N ALA A 830 -17.47 20.86 -17.40
CA ALA A 830 -17.81 20.35 -16.07
C ALA A 830 -17.98 18.84 -15.99
N VAL A 831 -18.50 18.16 -17.04
CA VAL A 831 -18.58 16.67 -17.11
C VAL A 831 -17.18 16.09 -17.18
N GLN A 832 -16.30 16.79 -17.83
CA GLN A 832 -14.93 16.38 -17.96
C GLN A 832 -14.16 16.48 -16.62
N GLU A 833 -14.58 17.36 -15.68
CA GLU A 833 -14.00 17.55 -14.35
C GLU A 833 -14.50 16.56 -13.28
N LEU A 834 -15.36 15.61 -13.64
CA LEU A 834 -15.89 14.65 -12.69
C LEU A 834 -14.76 13.94 -11.92
N ASP A 835 -14.79 14.03 -10.60
CA ASP A 835 -13.80 13.37 -9.74
C ASP A 835 -13.98 11.86 -9.77
N PHE A 836 -13.12 11.23 -10.53
CA PHE A 836 -13.16 9.81 -10.79
C PHE A 836 -12.81 8.97 -9.57
N GLU A 837 -11.86 9.43 -8.75
CA GLU A 837 -11.44 8.76 -7.51
C GLU A 837 -12.60 8.67 -6.52
N PHE A 838 -13.42 9.72 -6.45
CA PHE A 838 -14.55 9.75 -5.53
C PHE A 838 -15.72 8.86 -5.99
N VAL A 839 -15.95 8.74 -7.29
CA VAL A 839 -16.96 7.78 -7.81
C VAL A 839 -16.58 6.35 -7.41
N LEU A 840 -15.31 6.02 -7.48
CA LEU A 840 -14.79 4.74 -7.00
C LEU A 840 -14.92 4.60 -5.48
N PHE A 841 -14.60 5.63 -4.71
CA PHE A 841 -14.79 5.63 -3.26
C PHE A 841 -16.24 5.36 -2.88
N ALA A 842 -17.19 6.07 -3.50
CA ALA A 842 -18.60 5.86 -3.23
C ALA A 842 -19.05 4.43 -3.58
N SER A 843 -18.46 3.79 -4.58
CA SER A 843 -18.73 2.39 -4.90
C SER A 843 -18.05 1.40 -3.96
N THR A 844 -16.91 1.74 -3.33
CA THR A 844 -16.25 0.89 -2.32
C THR A 844 -17.02 0.82 -1.00
N ILE A 845 -17.83 1.82 -0.69
CA ILE A 845 -18.71 1.79 0.49
C ILE A 845 -19.86 0.80 0.30
N ILE A 846 -20.17 0.44 -0.94
CA ILE A 846 -21.19 -0.57 -1.30
C ILE A 846 -20.49 -1.91 -1.33
N ASP A 847 -20.34 -2.52 -0.16
CA ASP A 847 -19.82 -3.86 -0.01
C ASP A 847 -20.93 -4.92 0.01
N TYR A 848 -20.51 -6.17 0.10
CA TYR A 848 -21.41 -7.31 0.15
C TYR A 848 -22.46 -7.20 1.27
N ASP A 849 -22.01 -6.86 2.48
CA ASP A 849 -22.90 -6.78 3.65
C ASP A 849 -23.92 -5.65 3.52
N TYR A 850 -23.49 -4.52 2.95
CA TYR A 850 -24.39 -3.41 2.63
C TYR A 850 -25.48 -3.83 1.64
N ILE A 851 -25.12 -4.52 0.56
CA ILE A 851 -26.08 -5.02 -0.43
C ILE A 851 -27.05 -6.05 0.19
N MET A 852 -26.54 -6.95 1.00
CA MET A 852 -27.37 -7.95 1.70
C MET A 852 -28.35 -7.28 2.68
N GLY A 853 -27.91 -6.22 3.35
CA GLY A 853 -28.77 -5.38 4.19
C GLY A 853 -29.87 -4.65 3.37
N LEU A 854 -29.54 -4.14 2.18
CA LEU A 854 -30.53 -3.53 1.28
C LEU A 854 -31.54 -4.56 0.73
N ILE A 855 -31.06 -5.76 0.39
CA ILE A 855 -31.92 -6.87 -0.06
C ILE A 855 -32.89 -7.27 1.08
N SER A 856 -32.41 -7.31 2.32
CA SER A 856 -33.23 -7.55 3.49
C SER A 856 -34.33 -6.49 3.64
N LYS A 857 -33.97 -5.22 3.61
CA LYS A 857 -34.94 -4.09 3.65
C LYS A 857 -35.92 -4.16 2.48
N PHE A 858 -35.50 -4.53 1.29
CA PHE A 858 -36.37 -4.71 0.12
C PHE A 858 -37.41 -5.81 0.34
N THR A 859 -37.03 -6.93 0.99
CA THR A 859 -37.94 -8.04 1.28
C THR A 859 -38.91 -7.72 2.42
N HIS A 860 -38.57 -6.79 3.33
CA HIS A 860 -39.44 -6.38 4.47
C HIS A 860 -40.53 -5.39 4.08
N ASN A 861 -40.32 -4.58 3.06
CA ASN A 861 -41.23 -3.51 2.69
C ASN A 861 -42.36 -4.01 1.79
N LYS A 862 -43.61 -3.64 2.11
CA LYS A 862 -44.75 -3.86 1.21
C LYS A 862 -44.62 -3.00 -0.05
N PRO A 863 -45.09 -3.46 -1.22
CA PRO A 863 -44.94 -2.75 -2.50
C PRO A 863 -45.36 -1.28 -2.49
N SER A 864 -46.28 -0.89 -1.60
CA SER A 864 -46.79 0.49 -1.46
C SER A 864 -45.88 1.42 -0.61
N LYS A 865 -44.87 0.90 0.04
CA LYS A 865 -43.91 1.63 0.90
C LYS A 865 -42.45 1.35 0.54
N GLN A 866 -42.18 0.80 -0.65
CA GLN A 866 -40.82 0.54 -1.07
C GLN A 866 -40.04 1.83 -1.34
N THR A 867 -38.93 1.97 -0.68
CA THR A 867 -37.98 3.08 -0.86
C THR A 867 -37.09 2.86 -2.08
N MET A 868 -36.89 1.61 -2.51
CA MET A 868 -36.02 1.24 -3.65
C MET A 868 -36.69 0.14 -4.48
N SER A 869 -36.74 0.29 -5.80
CA SER A 869 -37.24 -0.76 -6.70
C SER A 869 -36.19 -1.86 -6.93
N ARG A 870 -36.63 -3.06 -7.35
CA ARG A 870 -35.75 -4.17 -7.72
C ARG A 870 -34.72 -3.77 -8.79
N GLU A 871 -35.10 -2.96 -9.75
CA GLU A 871 -34.25 -2.45 -10.81
C GLU A 871 -33.21 -1.48 -10.26
N GLN A 872 -33.58 -0.61 -9.33
CA GLN A 872 -32.63 0.30 -8.67
C GLN A 872 -31.61 -0.46 -7.83
N LEU A 873 -32.01 -1.54 -7.16
CA LEU A 873 -31.11 -2.40 -6.40
C LEU A 873 -30.13 -3.12 -7.32
N ILE A 874 -30.59 -3.66 -8.45
CA ILE A 874 -29.73 -4.28 -9.46
C ILE A 874 -28.78 -3.27 -10.13
N ASN A 875 -29.26 -2.05 -10.37
CA ASN A 875 -28.43 -0.97 -10.92
C ASN A 875 -27.35 -0.51 -9.93
N LEU A 876 -27.66 -0.51 -8.63
CA LEU A 876 -26.69 -0.23 -7.58
C LEU A 876 -25.55 -1.25 -7.57
N LEU A 877 -25.87 -2.54 -7.71
CA LEU A 877 -24.90 -3.61 -7.90
C LEU A 877 -24.00 -3.36 -9.11
N SER A 878 -24.58 -2.88 -10.21
CA SER A 878 -23.84 -2.61 -11.46
C SER A 878 -22.82 -1.47 -11.32
N SER A 879 -22.95 -0.62 -10.30
CA SER A 879 -22.03 0.49 -10.02
C SER A 879 -20.97 0.14 -8.97
N SER A 880 -21.07 -1.03 -8.33
CA SER A 880 -20.07 -1.48 -7.36
C SER A 880 -18.87 -2.14 -8.06
N ALA A 881 -17.68 -1.56 -7.89
CA ALA A 881 -16.44 -2.12 -8.44
C ALA A 881 -16.01 -3.40 -7.70
N ASN A 882 -16.35 -3.51 -6.41
CA ASN A 882 -15.90 -4.60 -5.53
C ASN A 882 -16.71 -5.88 -5.71
N LEU A 883 -17.87 -5.82 -6.33
CA LEU A 883 -18.75 -6.97 -6.55
C LEU A 883 -18.75 -7.46 -8.00
N MET A 884 -17.74 -7.07 -8.81
CA MET A 884 -17.70 -7.37 -10.25
C MET A 884 -17.83 -8.87 -10.54
N GLU A 885 -17.22 -9.73 -9.73
CA GLU A 885 -17.24 -11.19 -9.93
C GLU A 885 -18.57 -11.83 -9.47
N GLU A 886 -19.22 -11.30 -8.44
CA GLU A 886 -20.48 -11.84 -7.89
C GLU A 886 -21.73 -11.10 -8.35
N ARG A 887 -21.56 -9.97 -9.01
CA ARG A 887 -22.65 -9.07 -9.42
C ARG A 887 -23.78 -9.78 -10.16
N ASP A 888 -23.44 -10.60 -11.13
CA ASP A 888 -24.42 -11.31 -11.94
C ASP A 888 -25.14 -12.40 -11.15
N ASP A 889 -24.46 -13.01 -10.19
CA ASP A 889 -25.03 -14.00 -9.28
C ASP A 889 -25.97 -13.35 -8.27
N ILE A 890 -25.59 -12.21 -7.69
CA ILE A 890 -26.43 -11.43 -6.78
C ILE A 890 -27.66 -10.89 -7.53
N ALA A 891 -27.46 -10.34 -8.73
CA ALA A 891 -28.55 -9.84 -9.55
C ALA A 891 -29.54 -10.96 -9.95
N ALA A 892 -29.04 -12.14 -10.26
CA ALA A 892 -29.86 -13.30 -10.53
C ALA A 892 -30.60 -13.78 -9.28
N TYR A 893 -29.95 -13.77 -8.11
CA TYR A 893 -30.59 -14.11 -6.83
C TYR A 893 -31.70 -13.11 -6.46
N ILE A 894 -31.47 -11.79 -6.59
CA ILE A 894 -32.49 -10.77 -6.34
C ILE A 894 -33.74 -10.99 -7.20
N LYS A 895 -33.59 -11.46 -8.44
CA LYS A 895 -34.71 -11.78 -9.30
C LYS A 895 -35.58 -12.95 -8.80
N THR A 896 -34.99 -13.84 -8.00
CA THR A 896 -35.70 -15.01 -7.40
C THR A 896 -36.44 -14.66 -6.12
N LEU A 897 -36.12 -13.52 -5.50
CA LEU A 897 -36.73 -13.13 -4.22
C LEU A 897 -38.15 -12.57 -4.40
N GLU A 898 -39.04 -13.00 -3.54
CA GLU A 898 -40.41 -12.47 -3.47
C GLU A 898 -40.48 -11.28 -2.51
N GLU A 899 -41.15 -10.23 -2.96
CA GLU A 899 -41.41 -9.01 -2.18
C GLU A 899 -42.35 -9.27 -1.01
N GLY A 900 -42.07 -8.67 0.15
CA GLY A 900 -42.95 -8.76 1.33
C GLY A 900 -42.77 -10.03 2.19
N ARG A 901 -41.73 -10.82 1.92
CA ARG A 901 -41.39 -12.05 2.67
C ARG A 901 -40.77 -11.77 4.04
N GLY A 902 -40.14 -10.60 4.23
CA GLY A 902 -39.57 -10.18 5.51
C GLY A 902 -38.34 -11.01 5.93
N LEU A 903 -37.44 -11.29 4.98
CA LEU A 903 -36.24 -12.10 5.24
C LEU A 903 -35.17 -11.28 6.00
N SER A 904 -34.59 -11.87 7.04
CA SER A 904 -33.41 -11.32 7.73
C SER A 904 -32.18 -11.30 6.82
N THR A 905 -31.16 -10.51 7.17
CA THR A 905 -29.89 -10.47 6.44
C THR A 905 -29.20 -11.86 6.42
N GLU A 906 -29.34 -12.62 7.50
CA GLU A 906 -28.79 -13.97 7.59
C GLU A 906 -29.52 -14.96 6.68
N GLU A 907 -30.86 -14.91 6.62
CA GLU A 907 -31.62 -15.75 5.70
C GLU A 907 -31.30 -15.42 4.23
N ILE A 908 -31.07 -14.16 3.92
CA ILE A 908 -30.66 -13.73 2.58
C ILE A 908 -29.25 -14.25 2.27
N ASN A 909 -28.31 -14.11 3.20
CA ASN A 909 -26.96 -14.65 3.04
C ASN A 909 -26.99 -16.17 2.83
N ASN A 910 -27.68 -16.90 3.67
CA ASN A 910 -27.80 -18.36 3.55
C ASN A 910 -28.50 -18.77 2.24
N GLY A 911 -29.56 -18.03 1.88
CA GLY A 911 -30.27 -18.24 0.62
C GLY A 911 -29.38 -17.98 -0.60
N PHE A 912 -28.56 -16.95 -0.55
CA PHE A 912 -27.61 -16.63 -1.63
C PHE A 912 -26.50 -17.69 -1.74
N GLN A 913 -25.96 -18.15 -0.62
CA GLN A 913 -24.98 -19.24 -0.64
C GLN A 913 -25.57 -20.54 -1.20
N THR A 914 -26.81 -20.86 -0.84
CA THR A 914 -27.53 -22.01 -1.40
C THR A 914 -27.73 -21.84 -2.91
N PHE A 915 -28.15 -20.65 -3.35
CA PHE A 915 -28.31 -20.31 -4.76
C PHE A 915 -27.01 -20.46 -5.56
N LYS A 916 -25.89 -19.99 -5.01
CA LYS A 916 -24.54 -20.16 -5.60
C LYS A 916 -24.18 -21.65 -5.72
N ALA A 917 -24.37 -22.41 -4.65
CA ALA A 917 -24.07 -23.85 -4.64
C ALA A 917 -24.90 -24.62 -5.68
N GLU A 918 -26.19 -24.32 -5.81
CA GLU A 918 -27.07 -24.92 -6.82
C GLU A 918 -26.70 -24.50 -8.26
N LYS A 919 -26.32 -23.23 -8.45
CA LYS A 919 -25.86 -22.73 -9.74
C LYS A 919 -24.56 -23.44 -10.15
N PHE A 920 -23.61 -23.52 -9.22
CA PHE A 920 -22.34 -24.21 -9.43
C PHE A 920 -22.54 -25.69 -9.76
N ALA A 921 -23.41 -26.39 -9.01
CA ALA A 921 -23.73 -27.80 -9.30
C ALA A 921 -24.32 -27.99 -10.71
N ARG A 922 -25.15 -27.04 -11.16
CA ARG A 922 -25.72 -27.05 -12.53
C ARG A 922 -24.66 -26.79 -13.60
N GLU A 923 -23.78 -25.84 -13.40
CA GLU A 923 -22.67 -25.53 -14.31
C GLU A 923 -21.70 -26.73 -14.42
N LEU A 924 -21.38 -27.35 -13.27
CA LEU A 924 -20.52 -28.55 -13.23
C LEU A 924 -21.16 -29.74 -13.95
N ALA A 925 -22.46 -29.97 -13.72
CA ALA A 925 -23.21 -31.03 -14.40
C ALA A 925 -23.31 -30.79 -15.92
N ALA A 926 -23.49 -29.54 -16.35
CA ALA A 926 -23.45 -29.18 -17.76
C ALA A 926 -22.07 -29.43 -18.37
N THR A 927 -21.00 -28.99 -17.70
CA THR A 927 -19.62 -29.25 -18.12
C THR A 927 -19.30 -30.74 -18.21
N ALA A 928 -19.72 -31.53 -17.20
CA ALA A 928 -19.57 -32.98 -17.23
C ALA A 928 -20.25 -33.59 -18.45
N LYS A 929 -21.50 -33.20 -18.71
CA LYS A 929 -22.28 -33.68 -19.87
C LYS A 929 -21.64 -33.32 -21.20
N ASP A 930 -21.18 -32.06 -21.37
CA ASP A 930 -20.57 -31.58 -22.62
C ASP A 930 -19.23 -32.27 -22.91
N HIS A 931 -18.55 -32.68 -21.85
CA HIS A 931 -17.28 -33.39 -21.95
C HIS A 931 -17.42 -34.93 -21.85
N GLY A 932 -18.63 -35.44 -21.65
CA GLY A 932 -18.89 -36.91 -21.54
C GLY A 932 -18.32 -37.55 -20.30
N LEU A 933 -18.26 -36.79 -19.20
CA LEU A 933 -17.74 -37.22 -17.90
C LEU A 933 -18.89 -37.51 -16.93
N GLU A 934 -18.63 -38.31 -15.93
CA GLU A 934 -19.55 -38.45 -14.80
C GLU A 934 -19.51 -37.20 -13.91
N THR A 935 -20.67 -36.69 -13.53
CA THR A 935 -20.79 -35.47 -12.74
C THR A 935 -20.12 -35.60 -11.36
N ASP A 936 -20.29 -36.74 -10.70
CA ASP A 936 -19.70 -36.98 -9.39
C ASP A 936 -18.18 -37.10 -9.44
N ALA A 937 -17.64 -37.71 -10.52
CA ALA A 937 -16.19 -37.78 -10.72
C ALA A 937 -15.56 -36.40 -10.97
N LEU A 938 -16.21 -35.59 -11.82
CA LEU A 938 -15.77 -34.21 -12.06
C LEU A 938 -15.84 -33.33 -10.78
N LYS A 939 -16.92 -33.52 -10.02
CA LYS A 939 -17.09 -32.81 -8.75
C LYS A 939 -16.00 -33.20 -7.74
N ALA A 940 -15.74 -34.49 -7.57
CA ALA A 940 -14.67 -35.00 -6.68
C ALA A 940 -13.28 -34.47 -7.09
N PHE A 941 -13.02 -34.35 -8.38
CA PHE A 941 -11.80 -33.77 -8.93
C PHE A 941 -11.66 -32.28 -8.56
N VAL A 942 -12.70 -31.49 -8.79
CA VAL A 942 -12.71 -30.06 -8.46
C VAL A 942 -12.59 -29.84 -6.95
N ASP A 943 -13.38 -30.57 -6.14
CA ASP A 943 -13.34 -30.49 -4.68
C ASP A 943 -11.95 -30.88 -4.15
N GLY A 944 -11.30 -31.90 -4.75
CA GLY A 944 -9.95 -32.33 -4.42
C GLY A 944 -8.88 -31.24 -4.66
N ILE A 945 -9.00 -30.49 -5.75
CA ILE A 945 -8.10 -29.36 -6.07
C ILE A 945 -8.31 -28.24 -5.05
N ILE A 946 -9.56 -27.85 -4.82
CA ILE A 946 -9.89 -26.72 -3.95
C ILE A 946 -9.50 -27.01 -2.49
N THR A 947 -9.69 -28.24 -2.03
CA THR A 947 -9.31 -28.63 -0.66
C THR A 947 -7.80 -28.58 -0.43
N ARG A 948 -7.01 -28.96 -1.44
CA ARG A 948 -5.55 -29.04 -1.33
C ARG A 948 -4.82 -27.83 -1.89
N MET A 949 -5.50 -26.98 -2.66
CA MET A 949 -4.92 -25.90 -3.47
C MET A 949 -3.77 -26.37 -4.37
N ILE A 950 -3.84 -27.61 -4.84
CA ILE A 950 -2.86 -28.25 -5.71
C ILE A 950 -3.60 -28.89 -6.87
N PHE A 951 -3.23 -28.49 -8.07
CA PHE A 951 -3.63 -29.16 -9.30
C PHE A 951 -2.70 -30.35 -9.56
N ASP A 952 -3.29 -31.50 -9.77
CA ASP A 952 -2.59 -32.76 -10.05
C ASP A 952 -2.97 -33.27 -11.46
N GLY A 953 -2.01 -33.28 -12.37
CA GLY A 953 -2.18 -33.74 -13.72
C GLY A 953 -2.47 -35.27 -13.81
N GLU A 954 -2.05 -36.05 -12.84
CA GLU A 954 -2.39 -37.49 -12.78
C GLU A 954 -3.89 -37.68 -12.53
N GLN A 955 -4.46 -36.92 -11.60
CA GLN A 955 -5.91 -36.98 -11.34
C GLN A 955 -6.76 -36.49 -12.54
N LEU A 956 -6.30 -35.50 -13.30
CA LEU A 956 -6.92 -35.11 -14.55
C LEU A 956 -6.86 -36.26 -15.57
N SER A 957 -5.73 -36.94 -15.61
CA SER A 957 -5.52 -38.12 -16.45
C SER A 957 -6.49 -39.23 -16.09
N ASP A 958 -6.68 -39.52 -14.79
CA ASP A 958 -7.60 -40.54 -14.28
C ASP A 958 -9.07 -40.18 -14.56
N LEU A 959 -9.43 -38.90 -14.42
CA LEU A 959 -10.76 -38.38 -14.75
C LEU A 959 -11.13 -38.64 -16.23
N LEU A 960 -10.16 -38.51 -17.15
CA LEU A 960 -10.36 -38.71 -18.58
C LEU A 960 -10.18 -40.17 -19.03
N ALA A 961 -9.64 -41.05 -18.21
CA ALA A 961 -9.37 -42.43 -18.52
C ALA A 961 -10.61 -43.22 -18.98
N PRO A 962 -11.82 -43.07 -18.37
CA PRO A 962 -13.03 -43.77 -18.81
C PRO A 962 -13.48 -43.48 -20.24
N LEU A 963 -13.00 -42.40 -20.86
CA LEU A 963 -13.36 -42.01 -22.23
C LEU A 963 -12.59 -42.81 -23.30
N GLU A 964 -11.59 -43.60 -22.92
CA GLU A 964 -10.77 -44.45 -23.81
C GLU A 964 -10.24 -43.72 -25.07
N LEU A 965 -9.86 -42.42 -24.98
CA LEU A 965 -9.42 -41.58 -26.06
C LEU A 965 -7.98 -41.88 -26.49
N GLY A 966 -7.73 -41.82 -27.83
CA GLY A 966 -6.37 -41.84 -28.33
C GLY A 966 -5.57 -40.57 -27.90
N TRP A 967 -4.23 -40.68 -27.87
CA TRP A 967 -3.35 -39.65 -27.29
C TRP A 967 -3.62 -38.22 -27.83
N LYS A 968 -3.83 -38.05 -29.14
CA LYS A 968 -4.13 -36.75 -29.74
C LYS A 968 -5.51 -36.19 -29.36
N ASP A 969 -6.50 -37.05 -29.25
CA ASP A 969 -7.86 -36.64 -28.91
C ASP A 969 -7.98 -36.39 -27.40
N ARG A 970 -7.22 -37.11 -26.60
CA ARG A 970 -7.10 -36.90 -25.18
C ARG A 970 -6.52 -35.51 -24.86
N THR A 971 -5.39 -35.14 -25.46
CA THR A 971 -4.78 -33.82 -25.26
C THR A 971 -5.71 -32.67 -25.65
N LYS A 972 -6.47 -32.81 -26.76
CA LYS A 972 -7.47 -31.81 -27.14
C LYS A 972 -8.62 -31.72 -26.14
N LYS A 973 -9.08 -32.86 -25.62
CA LYS A 973 -10.16 -32.93 -24.65
C LYS A 973 -9.74 -32.35 -23.30
N GLU A 974 -8.52 -32.63 -22.89
CA GLU A 974 -7.87 -32.08 -21.71
C GLU A 974 -7.82 -30.54 -21.77
N LEU A 975 -7.28 -29.97 -22.85
CA LEU A 975 -7.23 -28.54 -23.05
C LEU A 975 -8.62 -27.90 -23.07
N ALA A 976 -9.59 -28.49 -23.79
CA ALA A 976 -10.94 -27.98 -23.84
C ALA A 976 -11.67 -28.04 -22.49
N LEU A 977 -11.42 -29.08 -21.69
CA LEU A 977 -11.96 -29.19 -20.32
C LEU A 977 -11.31 -28.13 -19.41
N MET A 978 -10.00 -27.97 -19.47
CA MET A 978 -9.27 -27.03 -18.63
C MET A 978 -9.59 -25.57 -19.01
N GLU A 979 -9.87 -25.26 -20.26
CA GLU A 979 -10.35 -23.93 -20.67
C GLU A 979 -11.63 -23.50 -19.93
N VAL A 980 -12.51 -24.46 -19.61
CA VAL A 980 -13.74 -24.20 -18.84
C VAL A 980 -13.47 -24.28 -17.32
N LEU A 981 -12.61 -25.21 -16.88
CA LEU A 981 -12.37 -25.41 -15.45
C LEU A 981 -11.44 -24.37 -14.82
N VAL A 982 -10.45 -23.82 -15.55
CA VAL A 982 -9.51 -22.84 -14.99
C VAL A 982 -10.21 -21.61 -14.45
N PRO A 983 -11.13 -20.94 -15.17
CA PRO A 983 -11.89 -19.81 -14.62
C PRO A 983 -12.74 -20.21 -13.42
N LEU A 984 -13.34 -21.41 -13.45
CA LEU A 984 -14.15 -21.94 -12.35
C LEU A 984 -13.32 -22.23 -11.09
N LEU A 985 -12.16 -22.87 -11.26
CA LEU A 985 -11.23 -23.15 -10.18
C LEU A 985 -10.68 -21.85 -9.57
N LYS A 986 -10.33 -20.85 -10.38
CA LYS A 986 -9.90 -19.54 -9.90
C LYS A 986 -11.00 -18.84 -9.07
N LYS A 987 -12.24 -18.93 -9.54
CA LYS A 987 -13.40 -18.37 -8.82
C LYS A 987 -13.61 -19.09 -7.47
N LEU A 988 -13.44 -20.41 -7.41
CA LEU A 988 -13.56 -21.20 -6.18
C LEU A 988 -12.36 -21.07 -5.23
N ALA A 989 -11.18 -20.86 -5.79
CA ALA A 989 -9.95 -20.67 -5.01
C ALA A 989 -9.89 -19.30 -4.32
N LEU A 990 -10.78 -18.37 -4.70
CA LEU A 990 -11.04 -17.15 -3.96
C LEU A 990 -9.78 -16.27 -3.80
N GLY A 991 -8.98 -16.16 -4.86
CA GLY A 991 -7.73 -15.42 -4.86
C GLY A 991 -6.51 -16.20 -4.35
N HIS A 992 -6.69 -17.46 -3.93
CA HIS A 992 -5.56 -18.35 -3.62
C HIS A 992 -4.93 -18.89 -4.90
N GLU A 993 -3.60 -18.94 -4.94
CA GLU A 993 -2.89 -19.58 -6.04
C GLU A 993 -3.02 -21.11 -5.92
N ILE A 994 -3.51 -21.73 -7.00
CA ILE A 994 -3.53 -23.21 -7.09
C ILE A 994 -2.19 -23.63 -7.69
N SER A 995 -1.38 -24.32 -6.91
CA SER A 995 -0.08 -24.82 -7.36
C SER A 995 -0.25 -25.78 -8.53
N GLY A 996 0.53 -25.62 -9.59
CA GLY A 996 0.48 -26.49 -10.77
C GLY A 996 -0.53 -26.08 -11.87
N LEU A 997 -1.44 -25.14 -11.59
CA LEU A 997 -2.46 -24.71 -12.56
C LEU A 997 -1.89 -23.82 -13.70
N LYS A 998 -0.75 -23.17 -13.48
CA LYS A 998 -0.09 -22.27 -14.45
C LYS A 998 0.17 -22.87 -15.83
N ALA A 999 0.25 -24.17 -15.94
CA ALA A 999 0.45 -24.87 -17.23
C ALA A 999 -0.77 -24.76 -18.16
N TYR A 1000 -1.94 -24.38 -17.63
CA TYR A 1000 -3.22 -24.27 -18.35
C TYR A 1000 -3.77 -22.83 -18.37
N GLU A 1001 -3.08 -21.88 -17.77
CA GLU A 1001 -3.37 -20.46 -17.82
C GLU A 1001 -2.76 -19.80 -19.07
#